data_0d5dda30a8797b1c5a636404dd08f7ff
#
_entry.id   0d5dda30a8797b1c5a636404dd08f7ff
#
_cell.length_a   1.000
_cell.length_b   1.000
_cell.length_c   1.000
_cell.angle_alpha   90.00
_cell.angle_beta   90.00
_cell.angle_gamma   90.00
#
_symmetry.space_group_name_H-M   'P 1'
#
loop_
_entity.id
_entity.type
_entity.pdbx_description
1 polymer ?
#
loop_
_entity_poly.entity_id
_entity_poly.type
_entity_poly.pdbx_seq_one_letter_code
_entity_poly.pdbx_strand_id
1 'polypeptide(L)'
;MNKIKNISIKYIILLCMMISFSYVSYGAYNVTGSEDWNLPQYMATDVIIHNGGFLTINADVYFSPSYTITVEVGGKLVVNGAILGCTDPEDLWGGIIILGNKGLSQTESNQGVVELNDAVIENAICGVLVGKKYLEMRNDGAVIAFIDGGGMLTATNTTFINNIEAVHFNDYIHRNSYNYNEVNNYSSFTNCDFIVDNNTHFFPGQEAMVYLKGVRGIKFYGCDFQCLNESSSLIGIYANDAGFMLNKTGVYGIFQTPFYATPCSFNGFEFGIYVTCPNSKQIIILNTNFSNNIQAIEGNSANNIRIESCSINGSNETEYNLGLSYTAGYKVENNIFDGGFVGLYLIGRNPNNEYIKYNTFQNIDCQAIFIKGYHSIDVPYSQGLQILCDKFEDNNYDIYIGSLSSVRKWQGDLNGHKAGNHFGPNTSAFNIFNHASNPKLTYCFDGTIQYETPQVISSNIDLYNKATLCNCIGVGYLGSGYYGNPWIVPDKPWINDKFEEVHGQYEISLYEYNQNYTSTIDWDAYMNGDLSYQQQVDDYFELSLFKDTMTLLCQYSIQILLSEDELNKSEFKLWLSRFDAPNMDFLLAECYLDEDSIIEMNNIFDTMLVKYTSYYPNEILNYKTCLNYLAIWNFDNNDTVFITDAALDSLTQIASGTEIAAFLAKSILEWITGDMPVSNGGWTCPVESPANAPLNIKNIVDDSKIIISPNPTTDKFNLHTNGNTSITRILIFDMYGKQILSKEINYNKINIDVSEYSNGVYSINCIMNDGSSVFKKIIKK
;
A
#
# COMPACT_ATOMS: atom_id res chain seq x y z
N MET A 1 -3.92 -20.59 -67.49
CA MET A 1 -2.51 -20.14 -67.49
C MET A 1 -2.26 -18.86 -66.62
N ASN A 2 -3.22 -18.00 -66.38
CA ASN A 2 -2.99 -16.78 -65.60
C ASN A 2 -3.07 -16.95 -64.03
N LYS A 3 -3.60 -18.05 -63.52
CA LYS A 3 -3.61 -18.33 -62.06
C LYS A 3 -2.27 -18.87 -61.54
N ILE A 4 -1.48 -19.51 -62.37
CA ILE A 4 -0.20 -20.09 -61.96
C ILE A 4 0.90 -19.03 -61.88
N LYS A 5 0.82 -17.97 -62.72
CA LYS A 5 1.79 -16.87 -62.68
C LYS A 5 1.70 -16.00 -61.40
N ASN A 6 0.49 -15.78 -60.88
CA ASN A 6 0.31 -14.98 -59.68
C ASN A 6 0.75 -15.69 -58.38
N ILE A 7 0.73 -17.03 -58.35
CA ILE A 7 1.21 -17.85 -57.23
C ILE A 7 2.75 -17.80 -57.18
N SER A 8 3.43 -17.90 -58.33
CA SER A 8 4.90 -17.82 -58.41
C SER A 8 5.46 -16.46 -57.94
N ILE A 9 4.77 -15.36 -58.24
CA ILE A 9 5.23 -14.03 -57.87
C ILE A 9 5.05 -13.80 -56.33
N LYS A 10 3.97 -14.28 -55.75
CA LYS A 10 3.78 -14.20 -54.29
C LYS A 10 4.82 -15.02 -53.53
N TYR A 11 5.14 -16.25 -54.01
CA TYR A 11 6.19 -17.07 -53.40
C TYR A 11 7.60 -16.53 -53.61
N ILE A 12 7.86 -15.84 -54.74
CA ILE A 12 9.14 -15.18 -54.98
C ILE A 12 9.28 -13.94 -54.08
N ILE A 13 8.22 -13.15 -53.90
CA ILE A 13 8.22 -12.04 -52.97
C ILE A 13 8.37 -12.52 -51.50
N LEU A 14 7.68 -13.58 -51.10
CA LEU A 14 7.82 -14.21 -49.79
C LEU A 14 9.22 -14.82 -49.61
N LEU A 15 9.79 -15.43 -50.65
CA LEU A 15 11.14 -16.00 -50.64
C LEU A 15 12.22 -14.88 -50.65
N CYS A 16 11.99 -13.77 -51.32
CA CYS A 16 12.86 -12.58 -51.26
C CYS A 16 12.77 -11.87 -49.90
N MET A 17 11.61 -11.84 -49.25
CA MET A 17 11.49 -11.41 -47.86
C MET A 17 12.19 -12.38 -46.88
N MET A 18 12.14 -13.72 -47.10
CA MET A 18 12.85 -14.69 -46.26
C MET A 18 14.37 -14.74 -46.52
N ILE A 19 14.87 -14.33 -47.66
CA ILE A 19 16.32 -14.31 -47.96
C ILE A 19 16.99 -13.03 -47.44
N SER A 20 16.23 -12.00 -47.11
CA SER A 20 16.76 -10.80 -46.45
C SER A 20 16.99 -10.97 -44.93
N PHE A 21 16.54 -12.07 -44.35
CA PHE A 21 16.91 -12.46 -42.98
C PHE A 21 18.19 -13.29 -42.94
N SER A 22 19.30 -12.74 -43.44
CA SER A 22 20.60 -13.20 -42.98
C SER A 22 20.72 -12.78 -41.50
N TYR A 23 20.88 -13.78 -40.62
CA TYR A 23 21.26 -13.59 -39.23
C TYR A 23 22.62 -12.86 -39.17
N VAL A 24 22.60 -11.58 -39.38
CA VAL A 24 23.66 -10.70 -38.87
C VAL A 24 23.27 -10.43 -37.45
N SER A 25 24.08 -10.84 -36.51
CA SER A 25 24.02 -10.33 -35.14
C SER A 25 24.20 -8.80 -35.22
N TYR A 26 23.10 -8.08 -35.38
CA TYR A 26 23.13 -6.63 -35.30
C TYR A 26 23.34 -6.28 -33.83
N GLY A 27 24.40 -5.50 -33.55
CA GLY A 27 24.52 -4.77 -32.31
C GLY A 27 23.29 -3.87 -32.11
N ALA A 28 23.02 -3.43 -30.89
CA ALA A 28 21.89 -2.55 -30.57
C ALA A 28 21.79 -1.36 -31.55
N TYR A 29 20.56 -0.92 -31.83
CA TYR A 29 20.31 0.30 -32.58
C TYR A 29 20.62 1.49 -31.67
N ASN A 30 21.60 2.32 -32.04
CA ASN A 30 22.12 3.38 -31.19
C ASN A 30 21.66 4.76 -31.66
N VAL A 31 20.93 5.47 -30.80
CA VAL A 31 20.49 6.85 -31.00
C VAL A 31 21.44 7.78 -30.26
N THR A 32 22.26 8.52 -30.99
CA THR A 32 23.27 9.44 -30.40
C THR A 32 22.98 10.91 -30.73
N GLY A 33 21.96 11.20 -31.51
CA GLY A 33 21.48 12.53 -31.90
C GLY A 33 19.96 12.56 -31.94
N SER A 34 19.39 13.55 -32.62
CA SER A 34 17.93 13.67 -32.76
C SER A 34 17.44 12.84 -33.94
N GLU A 35 16.45 11.96 -33.69
CA GLU A 35 15.82 11.11 -34.69
C GLU A 35 14.31 11.12 -34.54
N ASP A 36 13.57 11.09 -35.67
CA ASP A 36 12.12 11.01 -35.74
C ASP A 36 11.66 9.76 -36.49
N TRP A 37 10.93 8.89 -35.85
CA TRP A 37 10.33 7.71 -36.48
C TRP A 37 8.87 8.00 -36.82
N ASN A 38 8.66 8.40 -38.09
CA ASN A 38 7.35 8.77 -38.63
C ASN A 38 6.68 7.66 -39.45
N LEU A 39 7.29 6.49 -39.53
CA LEU A 39 6.79 5.31 -40.24
C LEU A 39 6.87 4.09 -39.29
N PRO A 40 5.95 3.13 -39.41
CA PRO A 40 6.00 1.94 -38.60
C PRO A 40 7.34 1.20 -38.69
N GLN A 41 7.84 0.74 -37.53
CA GLN A 41 9.10 0.01 -37.39
C GLN A 41 8.88 -1.41 -36.86
N TYR A 42 9.73 -2.34 -37.30
CA TYR A 42 9.81 -3.70 -36.78
C TYR A 42 11.24 -3.96 -36.32
N MET A 43 11.43 -4.05 -35.01
CA MET A 43 12.75 -4.09 -34.40
C MET A 43 13.09 -5.51 -33.95
N ALA A 44 14.21 -6.03 -34.47
CA ALA A 44 14.79 -7.31 -34.05
C ALA A 44 16.13 -7.10 -33.33
N THR A 45 16.23 -6.01 -32.57
CA THR A 45 17.40 -5.61 -31.79
C THR A 45 16.97 -4.62 -30.71
N ASP A 46 17.75 -4.47 -29.67
CA ASP A 46 17.58 -3.41 -28.67
C ASP A 46 17.80 -2.04 -29.30
N VAL A 47 17.10 -1.05 -28.76
CA VAL A 47 17.30 0.37 -29.06
C VAL A 47 17.91 1.05 -27.85
N ILE A 48 19.05 1.73 -28.04
CA ILE A 48 19.73 2.44 -26.95
C ILE A 48 19.79 3.91 -27.29
N ILE A 49 19.17 4.74 -26.46
CA ILE A 49 19.19 6.20 -26.57
C ILE A 49 20.26 6.70 -25.61
N HIS A 50 21.40 7.08 -26.17
CA HIS A 50 22.58 7.50 -25.40
C HIS A 50 22.45 8.93 -24.86
N ASN A 51 23.39 9.31 -24.00
CA ASN A 51 23.50 10.68 -23.52
C ASN A 51 23.54 11.68 -24.69
N GLY A 52 22.63 12.64 -24.68
CA GLY A 52 22.43 13.61 -25.77
C GLY A 52 21.63 13.08 -26.97
N GLY A 53 21.25 11.79 -26.98
CA GLY A 53 20.34 11.20 -27.94
C GLY A 53 18.89 11.60 -27.64
N PHE A 54 18.12 11.85 -28.70
CA PHE A 54 16.71 12.21 -28.63
C PHE A 54 15.93 11.45 -29.71
N LEU A 55 15.04 10.58 -29.32
CA LEU A 55 14.19 9.82 -30.22
C LEU A 55 12.73 10.24 -30.05
N THR A 56 12.09 10.64 -31.15
CA THR A 56 10.65 10.86 -31.24
C THR A 56 10.00 9.74 -32.05
N ILE A 57 9.03 9.05 -31.48
CA ILE A 57 8.25 8.00 -32.14
C ILE A 57 6.83 8.53 -32.39
N ASN A 58 6.47 8.68 -33.68
CA ASN A 58 5.16 9.16 -34.12
C ASN A 58 4.39 8.09 -34.95
N ALA A 59 4.89 6.86 -35.00
CA ALA A 59 4.25 5.73 -35.68
C ALA A 59 4.56 4.43 -34.92
N ASP A 60 3.73 3.41 -35.10
CA ASP A 60 3.81 2.15 -34.35
C ASP A 60 5.16 1.44 -34.46
N VAL A 61 5.62 0.87 -33.37
CA VAL A 61 6.88 0.14 -33.28
C VAL A 61 6.62 -1.22 -32.63
N TYR A 62 6.97 -2.29 -33.35
CA TYR A 62 6.83 -3.64 -32.86
C TYR A 62 8.20 -4.31 -32.71
N PHE A 63 8.45 -4.84 -31.52
CA PHE A 63 9.69 -5.51 -31.17
C PHE A 63 9.54 -7.03 -31.26
N SER A 64 10.58 -7.71 -31.71
CA SER A 64 10.67 -9.15 -31.47
C SER A 64 10.78 -9.44 -29.98
N PRO A 65 10.40 -10.67 -29.53
CA PRO A 65 10.38 -11.00 -28.10
C PRO A 65 11.66 -10.63 -27.34
N SER A 66 11.51 -10.11 -26.13
CA SER A 66 12.56 -9.76 -25.17
C SER A 66 13.44 -8.54 -25.53
N TYR A 67 13.31 -7.91 -26.69
CA TYR A 67 14.06 -6.68 -26.99
C TYR A 67 13.47 -5.46 -26.28
N THR A 68 14.33 -4.48 -26.01
CA THR A 68 14.03 -3.32 -25.17
C THR A 68 14.35 -2.00 -25.88
N ILE A 69 13.74 -0.91 -25.36
CA ILE A 69 14.25 0.45 -25.54
C ILE A 69 14.93 0.85 -24.22
N THR A 70 16.22 1.14 -24.26
CA THR A 70 16.94 1.67 -23.08
C THR A 70 17.24 3.15 -23.27
N VAL A 71 16.79 3.98 -22.34
CA VAL A 71 17.06 5.42 -22.30
C VAL A 71 18.13 5.67 -21.24
N GLU A 72 19.35 5.97 -21.67
CA GLU A 72 20.47 6.25 -20.77
C GLU A 72 20.33 7.63 -20.10
N VAL A 73 21.13 7.87 -19.08
CA VAL A 73 21.24 9.19 -18.43
C VAL A 73 21.56 10.26 -19.47
N GLY A 74 20.75 11.31 -19.54
CA GLY A 74 20.87 12.38 -20.53
C GLY A 74 20.28 12.05 -21.91
N GLY A 75 19.70 10.86 -22.08
CA GLY A 75 18.90 10.49 -23.25
C GLY A 75 17.42 10.84 -23.07
N LYS A 76 16.71 11.05 -24.18
CA LYS A 76 15.28 11.36 -24.16
C LYS A 76 14.48 10.58 -25.20
N LEU A 77 13.38 9.97 -24.81
CA LEU A 77 12.37 9.35 -25.65
C LEU A 77 11.05 10.10 -25.54
N VAL A 78 10.45 10.41 -26.67
CA VAL A 78 9.07 10.94 -26.77
C VAL A 78 8.26 10.03 -27.68
N VAL A 79 7.10 9.59 -27.22
CA VAL A 79 6.16 8.78 -28.01
C VAL A 79 4.85 9.53 -28.14
N ASN A 80 4.41 9.76 -29.39
CA ASN A 80 3.19 10.51 -29.67
C ASN A 80 2.23 9.67 -30.52
N GLY A 81 1.09 9.27 -29.96
CA GLY A 81 0.00 8.61 -30.67
C GLY A 81 0.37 7.26 -31.30
N ALA A 82 1.40 6.59 -30.80
CA ALA A 82 1.94 5.35 -31.36
C ALA A 82 1.76 4.16 -30.44
N ILE A 83 1.67 2.96 -31.03
CA ILE A 83 1.66 1.68 -30.32
C ILE A 83 3.09 1.16 -30.24
N LEU A 84 3.52 0.79 -29.03
CA LEU A 84 4.74 0.02 -28.79
C LEU A 84 4.35 -1.34 -28.26
N GLY A 85 4.66 -2.42 -28.99
CA GLY A 85 4.22 -3.76 -28.67
C GLY A 85 5.16 -4.87 -29.17
N CYS A 86 4.74 -6.12 -28.98
CA CYS A 86 5.45 -7.29 -29.52
C CYS A 86 5.03 -7.57 -30.96
N THR A 87 5.96 -8.08 -31.80
CA THR A 87 5.66 -8.52 -33.16
C THR A 87 4.73 -9.74 -33.20
N ASP A 88 4.77 -10.56 -32.16
CA ASP A 88 3.85 -11.67 -31.95
C ASP A 88 2.95 -11.31 -30.76
N PRO A 89 1.63 -11.23 -30.92
CA PRO A 89 0.72 -10.91 -29.84
C PRO A 89 0.65 -11.97 -28.73
N GLU A 90 1.18 -13.19 -28.98
CA GLU A 90 1.28 -14.27 -28.01
C GLU A 90 2.59 -14.22 -27.20
N ASP A 91 3.52 -13.32 -27.55
CA ASP A 91 4.80 -13.14 -26.90
C ASP A 91 4.94 -11.74 -26.28
N LEU A 92 5.99 -11.55 -25.49
CA LEU A 92 6.28 -10.29 -24.80
C LEU A 92 7.59 -9.68 -25.28
N TRP A 93 7.57 -8.37 -25.53
CA TRP A 93 8.81 -7.62 -25.67
C TRP A 93 9.33 -7.13 -24.29
N GLY A 94 10.58 -6.69 -24.21
CA GLY A 94 11.21 -6.36 -22.95
C GLY A 94 10.71 -5.07 -22.30
N GLY A 95 10.12 -4.14 -23.09
CA GLY A 95 9.62 -2.85 -22.64
C GLY A 95 10.64 -1.72 -22.70
N ILE A 96 10.34 -0.61 -22.02
CA ILE A 96 11.17 0.58 -21.95
C ILE A 96 11.93 0.60 -20.63
N ILE A 97 13.24 0.78 -20.67
CA ILE A 97 14.11 0.90 -19.48
C ILE A 97 14.61 2.34 -19.41
N ILE A 98 14.35 3.03 -18.32
CA ILE A 98 14.83 4.39 -18.07
C ILE A 98 15.95 4.32 -17.02
N LEU A 99 17.17 4.56 -17.44
CA LEU A 99 18.32 4.62 -16.53
C LEU A 99 18.41 6.01 -15.90
N GLY A 100 18.91 6.06 -14.68
CA GLY A 100 19.04 7.31 -13.96
C GLY A 100 20.19 7.26 -12.95
N ASN A 101 20.31 8.30 -12.17
CA ASN A 101 21.21 8.36 -11.05
C ASN A 101 20.40 8.65 -9.77
N LYS A 102 20.30 7.64 -8.89
CA LYS A 102 19.50 7.73 -7.66
C LYS A 102 19.93 8.86 -6.71
N GLY A 103 21.20 9.28 -6.76
CA GLY A 103 21.78 10.32 -5.90
C GLY A 103 21.77 11.72 -6.51
N LEU A 104 21.25 11.91 -7.72
CA LEU A 104 21.25 13.22 -8.40
C LEU A 104 19.84 13.73 -8.64
N SER A 105 19.71 15.07 -8.79
CA SER A 105 18.44 15.75 -9.01
C SER A 105 17.75 15.30 -10.30
N GLN A 106 16.43 15.45 -10.32
CA GLN A 106 15.53 15.13 -11.45
C GLN A 106 15.66 16.20 -12.56
N THR A 107 16.79 16.18 -13.27
CA THR A 107 17.05 17.02 -14.44
C THR A 107 17.39 16.13 -15.65
N GLU A 108 17.11 16.59 -16.86
CA GLU A 108 17.40 15.83 -18.08
C GLU A 108 18.87 15.45 -18.24
N SER A 109 19.81 16.18 -17.65
CA SER A 109 21.24 15.85 -17.67
C SER A 109 21.65 14.74 -16.71
N ASN A 110 20.85 14.50 -15.67
CA ASN A 110 21.16 13.55 -14.62
C ASN A 110 20.34 12.27 -14.71
N GLN A 111 19.27 12.29 -15.49
CA GLN A 111 18.30 11.20 -15.62
C GLN A 111 18.02 10.91 -17.09
N GLY A 112 17.65 9.67 -17.41
CA GLY A 112 16.94 9.36 -18.64
C GLY A 112 15.52 9.90 -18.56
N VAL A 113 14.95 10.35 -19.68
CA VAL A 113 13.62 10.96 -19.72
C VAL A 113 12.73 10.27 -20.74
N VAL A 114 11.51 9.91 -20.32
CA VAL A 114 10.49 9.36 -21.23
C VAL A 114 9.20 10.16 -21.08
N GLU A 115 8.66 10.59 -22.22
CA GLU A 115 7.36 11.25 -22.34
C GLU A 115 6.46 10.40 -23.25
N LEU A 116 5.33 9.97 -22.74
CA LEU A 116 4.30 9.19 -23.46
C LEU A 116 3.05 10.06 -23.61
N ASN A 117 2.67 10.35 -24.82
CA ASN A 117 1.51 11.19 -25.15
C ASN A 117 0.57 10.43 -26.10
N ASP A 118 -0.66 10.18 -25.68
CA ASP A 118 -1.65 9.42 -26.46
C ASP A 118 -1.11 8.06 -26.98
N ALA A 119 -0.17 7.45 -26.22
CA ALA A 119 0.55 6.24 -26.61
C ALA A 119 -0.17 4.96 -26.11
N VAL A 120 0.15 3.82 -26.72
CA VAL A 120 -0.23 2.50 -26.23
C VAL A 120 1.02 1.67 -26.00
N ILE A 121 1.18 1.15 -24.77
CA ILE A 121 2.26 0.23 -24.41
C ILE A 121 1.63 -1.12 -24.12
N GLU A 122 1.87 -2.10 -25.00
CA GLU A 122 1.19 -3.39 -24.91
C GLU A 122 2.13 -4.58 -24.93
N ASN A 123 1.73 -5.67 -24.28
CA ASN A 123 2.40 -6.99 -24.31
C ASN A 123 3.90 -6.89 -24.00
N ALA A 124 4.26 -6.21 -22.92
CA ALA A 124 5.63 -6.11 -22.42
C ALA A 124 5.85 -6.93 -21.13
N ILE A 125 7.09 -7.38 -20.93
CA ILE A 125 7.51 -7.94 -19.62
C ILE A 125 7.38 -6.85 -18.56
N CYS A 126 7.91 -5.66 -18.84
CA CYS A 126 7.65 -4.46 -18.05
C CYS A 126 7.46 -3.29 -19.02
N GLY A 127 6.24 -2.73 -19.09
CA GLY A 127 5.94 -1.64 -20.01
C GLY A 127 6.94 -0.50 -19.88
N VAL A 128 7.16 0.00 -18.65
CA VAL A 128 8.22 0.97 -18.35
C VAL A 128 8.89 0.61 -17.02
N LEU A 129 10.16 0.26 -17.06
CA LEU A 129 11.03 0.04 -15.90
C LEU A 129 11.85 1.30 -15.63
N VAL A 130 11.60 1.98 -14.51
CA VAL A 130 12.32 3.18 -14.08
C VAL A 130 13.39 2.81 -13.07
N GLY A 131 14.65 2.95 -13.48
CA GLY A 131 15.81 2.40 -12.78
C GLY A 131 15.95 0.89 -13.04
N LYS A 132 17.08 0.32 -12.68
CA LYS A 132 17.36 -1.10 -12.89
C LYS A 132 18.01 -1.72 -11.67
N LYS A 133 17.53 -2.91 -11.27
CA LYS A 133 18.11 -3.70 -10.20
C LYS A 133 18.72 -4.97 -10.78
N TYR A 134 19.92 -5.31 -10.36
CA TYR A 134 20.60 -6.54 -10.71
C TYR A 134 20.87 -7.34 -9.43
N LEU A 135 20.51 -8.61 -9.42
CA LEU A 135 20.84 -9.54 -8.35
C LEU A 135 21.76 -10.62 -8.91
N GLU A 136 22.93 -10.78 -8.32
CA GLU A 136 23.84 -11.88 -8.64
C GLU A 136 24.03 -12.76 -7.41
N MET A 137 23.81 -14.06 -7.57
CA MET A 137 24.10 -15.04 -6.51
C MET A 137 25.52 -15.58 -6.69
N ARG A 138 26.35 -15.40 -5.68
CA ARG A 138 27.70 -15.95 -5.68
C ARG A 138 27.70 -17.45 -5.37
N ASN A 139 28.81 -18.11 -5.74
CA ASN A 139 28.99 -19.54 -5.48
C ASN A 139 29.05 -19.91 -3.97
N ASP A 140 29.22 -18.92 -3.10
CA ASP A 140 29.22 -19.06 -1.63
C ASP A 140 27.83 -18.79 -1.01
N GLY A 141 26.80 -18.57 -1.83
CA GLY A 141 25.41 -18.30 -1.39
C GLY A 141 25.11 -16.82 -1.09
N ALA A 142 26.11 -15.94 -1.07
CA ALA A 142 25.91 -14.52 -0.86
C ALA A 142 25.22 -13.88 -2.09
N VAL A 143 24.25 -13.01 -1.84
CA VAL A 143 23.57 -12.21 -2.88
C VAL A 143 24.29 -10.87 -3.03
N ILE A 144 24.55 -10.48 -4.25
CA ILE A 144 25.08 -9.15 -4.59
C ILE A 144 23.93 -8.39 -5.27
N ALA A 145 23.55 -7.26 -4.70
CA ALA A 145 22.54 -6.37 -5.28
C ALA A 145 23.23 -5.14 -5.89
N PHE A 146 22.90 -4.84 -7.14
CA PHE A 146 23.27 -3.61 -7.84
C PHE A 146 22.02 -2.83 -8.15
N ILE A 147 21.98 -1.54 -7.87
CA ILE A 147 20.79 -0.70 -8.06
C ILE A 147 21.16 0.55 -8.84
N ASP A 148 20.58 0.68 -10.02
CA ASP A 148 20.53 1.93 -10.79
C ASP A 148 19.14 2.51 -10.63
N GLY A 149 18.96 3.42 -9.70
CA GLY A 149 17.70 4.13 -9.48
C GLY A 149 17.64 5.46 -10.21
N GLY A 150 16.49 6.09 -10.21
CA GLY A 150 16.23 7.35 -10.90
C GLY A 150 15.62 7.16 -12.29
N GLY A 151 15.49 8.24 -13.04
CA GLY A 151 14.74 8.30 -14.28
C GLY A 151 13.45 9.09 -14.13
N MET A 152 12.97 9.68 -15.22
CA MET A 152 11.78 10.53 -15.24
C MET A 152 10.79 10.00 -16.28
N LEU A 153 9.55 9.75 -15.85
CA LEU A 153 8.47 9.28 -16.70
C LEU A 153 7.26 10.22 -16.59
N THR A 154 6.85 10.79 -17.72
CA THR A 154 5.57 11.49 -17.82
C THR A 154 4.68 10.78 -18.83
N ALA A 155 3.49 10.40 -18.44
CA ALA A 155 2.51 9.76 -19.32
C ALA A 155 1.19 10.55 -19.29
N THR A 156 0.66 10.85 -20.48
CA THR A 156 -0.61 11.58 -20.65
C THR A 156 -1.48 10.85 -21.66
N ASN A 157 -2.74 10.58 -21.33
CA ASN A 157 -3.71 9.87 -22.20
C ASN A 157 -3.12 8.55 -22.75
N THR A 158 -2.31 7.84 -21.95
CA THR A 158 -1.56 6.66 -22.39
C THR A 158 -2.20 5.40 -21.85
N THR A 159 -2.35 4.38 -22.68
CA THR A 159 -2.88 3.09 -22.30
C THR A 159 -1.74 2.07 -22.11
N PHE A 160 -1.68 1.46 -20.95
CA PHE A 160 -0.84 0.30 -20.65
C PHE A 160 -1.72 -0.94 -20.63
N ILE A 161 -1.57 -1.85 -21.59
CA ILE A 161 -2.47 -2.99 -21.72
C ILE A 161 -1.70 -4.31 -21.81
N ASN A 162 -2.11 -5.29 -21.02
CA ASN A 162 -1.60 -6.67 -21.05
C ASN A 162 -0.09 -6.79 -20.86
N ASN A 163 0.50 -5.90 -20.07
CA ASN A 163 1.89 -6.01 -19.61
C ASN A 163 1.94 -6.88 -18.36
N ILE A 164 3.03 -7.63 -18.12
CA ILE A 164 3.20 -8.34 -16.83
C ILE A 164 3.26 -7.30 -15.71
N GLU A 165 4.09 -6.27 -15.87
CA GLU A 165 4.06 -5.05 -15.09
C GLU A 165 3.87 -3.88 -16.04
N ALA A 166 2.88 -3.02 -15.82
CA ALA A 166 2.72 -1.85 -16.66
C ALA A 166 3.84 -0.84 -16.42
N VAL A 167 4.12 -0.57 -15.13
CA VAL A 167 5.18 0.36 -14.72
C VAL A 167 5.83 -0.12 -13.42
N HIS A 168 7.16 -0.12 -13.39
CA HIS A 168 7.94 -0.46 -12.21
C HIS A 168 8.95 0.65 -11.88
N PHE A 169 8.87 1.21 -10.69
CA PHE A 169 9.84 2.16 -10.16
C PHE A 169 10.76 1.47 -9.16
N ASN A 170 12.07 1.55 -9.40
CA ASN A 170 13.10 1.23 -8.41
C ASN A 170 13.52 2.47 -7.62
N ASP A 171 14.32 2.25 -6.58
CA ASP A 171 14.71 3.27 -5.61
C ASP A 171 15.21 4.56 -6.25
N TYR A 172 14.69 5.67 -5.77
CA TYR A 172 15.22 7.00 -6.04
C TYR A 172 15.28 7.78 -4.74
N ILE A 173 16.49 7.98 -4.25
CA ILE A 173 16.78 8.69 -3.00
C ILE A 173 17.77 9.79 -3.31
N HIS A 174 17.27 10.94 -3.78
CA HIS A 174 18.09 12.13 -3.93
C HIS A 174 17.94 13.02 -2.69
N ARG A 175 19.07 13.41 -2.14
CA ARG A 175 19.14 14.41 -1.08
C ARG A 175 19.80 15.66 -1.62
N ASN A 176 19.14 16.78 -1.42
CA ASN A 176 19.71 18.08 -1.75
C ASN A 176 21.03 18.27 -1.00
N SER A 177 22.13 18.49 -1.72
CA SER A 177 23.48 18.61 -1.16
C SER A 177 23.66 19.78 -0.17
N TYR A 178 22.70 20.72 -0.16
CA TYR A 178 22.76 21.91 0.68
C TYR A 178 22.10 21.74 2.05
N ASN A 179 20.98 21.02 2.11
CA ASN A 179 20.14 20.88 3.31
C ASN A 179 19.79 19.41 3.65
N TYR A 180 20.29 18.45 2.87
CA TYR A 180 20.03 17.00 3.00
C TYR A 180 18.54 16.62 2.91
N ASN A 181 17.69 17.52 2.41
CA ASN A 181 16.28 17.23 2.20
C ASN A 181 16.09 16.18 1.09
N GLU A 182 15.16 15.25 1.29
CA GLU A 182 14.76 14.32 0.26
C GLU A 182 13.87 15.01 -0.79
N VAL A 183 14.14 14.72 -2.05
CA VAL A 183 13.44 15.32 -3.20
C VAL A 183 12.51 14.28 -3.84
N ASN A 184 11.31 14.70 -4.25
CA ASN A 184 10.37 13.86 -4.98
C ASN A 184 10.92 13.44 -6.34
N ASN A 185 10.50 12.25 -6.78
CA ASN A 185 10.52 11.89 -8.20
C ASN A 185 9.38 12.67 -8.90
N TYR A 186 9.66 13.30 -10.04
CA TYR A 186 8.69 14.15 -10.76
C TYR A 186 7.84 13.37 -11.77
N SER A 187 7.92 12.05 -11.78
CA SER A 187 7.10 11.21 -12.66
C SER A 187 5.62 11.36 -12.37
N SER A 188 4.82 11.38 -13.43
CA SER A 188 3.38 11.57 -13.31
C SER A 188 2.59 10.90 -14.44
N PHE A 189 1.35 10.52 -14.11
CA PHE A 189 0.40 9.90 -15.02
C PHE A 189 -0.89 10.72 -15.00
N THR A 190 -1.37 11.12 -16.18
CA THR A 190 -2.60 11.91 -16.31
C THR A 190 -3.52 11.28 -17.35
N ASN A 191 -4.75 10.95 -16.98
CA ASN A 191 -5.73 10.25 -17.83
C ASN A 191 -5.15 8.99 -18.48
N CYS A 192 -4.41 8.19 -17.73
CA CYS A 192 -3.84 6.95 -18.24
C CYS A 192 -4.71 5.75 -17.86
N ASP A 193 -4.77 4.77 -18.77
CA ASP A 193 -5.47 3.52 -18.55
C ASP A 193 -4.47 2.39 -18.31
N PHE A 194 -4.71 1.60 -17.26
CA PHE A 194 -3.94 0.41 -16.90
C PHE A 194 -4.88 -0.79 -16.97
N ILE A 195 -4.71 -1.65 -17.99
CA ILE A 195 -5.72 -2.66 -18.33
C ILE A 195 -5.08 -4.05 -18.44
N VAL A 196 -5.69 -5.03 -17.76
CA VAL A 196 -5.53 -6.46 -18.06
C VAL A 196 -6.87 -6.97 -18.54
N ASP A 197 -6.96 -7.36 -19.82
CA ASP A 197 -8.19 -7.81 -20.42
C ASP A 197 -8.34 -9.35 -20.38
N ASN A 198 -9.50 -9.86 -20.79
CA ASN A 198 -9.79 -11.28 -20.82
C ASN A 198 -9.06 -12.06 -21.93
N ASN A 199 -8.41 -11.37 -22.86
CA ASN A 199 -7.63 -11.98 -23.95
C ASN A 199 -6.20 -12.22 -23.52
N THR A 200 -5.81 -11.77 -22.35
CA THR A 200 -4.45 -11.92 -21.83
C THR A 200 -4.20 -13.41 -21.53
N HIS A 201 -3.14 -13.94 -22.09
CA HIS A 201 -2.56 -15.16 -21.58
C HIS A 201 -2.02 -14.85 -20.19
N PHE A 202 -2.64 -15.42 -19.16
CA PHE A 202 -2.20 -15.25 -17.78
C PHE A 202 -0.74 -15.67 -17.64
N PHE A 203 0.15 -14.71 -17.49
CA PHE A 203 1.56 -14.98 -17.25
C PHE A 203 1.75 -15.30 -15.76
N PRO A 204 2.25 -16.50 -15.42
CA PRO A 204 2.62 -16.82 -14.05
C PRO A 204 3.67 -15.82 -13.57
N GLY A 205 3.37 -15.07 -12.53
CA GLY A 205 4.27 -14.04 -11.97
C GLY A 205 3.77 -12.61 -12.13
N GLN A 206 2.59 -12.38 -12.72
CA GLN A 206 1.96 -11.07 -12.70
C GLN A 206 1.40 -10.83 -11.28
N GLU A 207 1.99 -9.88 -10.55
CA GLU A 207 1.64 -9.62 -9.16
C GLU A 207 1.01 -8.22 -8.99
N ALA A 208 1.54 -7.20 -9.69
CA ALA A 208 1.00 -5.84 -9.67
C ALA A 208 1.10 -5.17 -11.03
N MET A 209 0.11 -4.32 -11.37
CA MET A 209 0.20 -3.49 -12.58
C MET A 209 1.23 -2.38 -12.41
N VAL A 210 1.19 -1.67 -11.30
CA VAL A 210 2.14 -0.62 -10.97
C VAL A 210 2.88 -1.00 -9.70
N TYR A 211 4.20 -1.05 -9.80
CA TYR A 211 5.10 -1.38 -8.73
C TYR A 211 5.93 -0.16 -8.34
N LEU A 212 5.80 0.30 -7.10
CA LEU A 212 6.53 1.45 -6.57
C LEU A 212 7.43 0.98 -5.44
N LYS A 213 8.73 1.20 -5.56
CA LYS A 213 9.72 0.77 -4.58
C LYS A 213 10.70 1.86 -4.27
N GLY A 214 10.88 2.20 -2.99
CA GLY A 214 11.87 3.16 -2.54
C GLY A 214 11.76 4.55 -3.17
N VAL A 215 10.59 4.97 -3.63
CA VAL A 215 10.38 6.22 -4.36
C VAL A 215 9.31 7.08 -3.69
N ARG A 216 9.45 8.40 -3.75
CA ARG A 216 8.43 9.33 -3.26
C ARG A 216 7.96 10.28 -4.34
N GLY A 217 6.69 10.72 -4.23
CA GLY A 217 6.15 11.82 -5.03
C GLY A 217 5.55 11.44 -6.37
N ILE A 218 5.37 10.16 -6.70
CA ILE A 218 4.70 9.71 -7.92
C ILE A 218 3.23 10.16 -7.90
N LYS A 219 2.72 10.66 -9.03
CA LYS A 219 1.39 11.27 -9.11
C LYS A 219 0.53 10.62 -10.20
N PHE A 220 -0.71 10.28 -9.82
CA PHE A 220 -1.73 9.75 -10.72
C PHE A 220 -2.95 10.67 -10.70
N TYR A 221 -3.35 11.20 -11.84
CA TYR A 221 -4.49 12.10 -12.00
C TYR A 221 -5.49 11.54 -12.99
N GLY A 222 -6.68 11.17 -12.54
CA GLY A 222 -7.75 10.65 -13.40
C GLY A 222 -7.41 9.36 -14.13
N CYS A 223 -6.59 8.52 -13.53
CA CYS A 223 -6.16 7.25 -14.11
C CYS A 223 -7.15 6.13 -13.82
N ASP A 224 -7.37 5.25 -14.79
CA ASP A 224 -8.26 4.10 -14.68
C ASP A 224 -7.48 2.78 -14.64
N PHE A 225 -7.72 1.97 -13.61
CA PHE A 225 -7.10 0.67 -13.41
C PHE A 225 -8.17 -0.41 -13.53
N GLN A 226 -8.03 -1.32 -14.49
CA GLN A 226 -9.01 -2.36 -14.78
C GLN A 226 -8.36 -3.75 -14.87
N CYS A 227 -8.79 -4.67 -14.03
CA CYS A 227 -8.54 -6.09 -14.16
C CYS A 227 -9.83 -6.78 -14.61
N LEU A 228 -9.94 -7.11 -15.90
CA LEU A 228 -11.11 -7.78 -16.47
C LEU A 228 -10.98 -9.30 -16.39
N ASN A 229 -9.85 -9.84 -15.97
CA ASN A 229 -9.61 -11.26 -15.81
C ASN A 229 -10.00 -11.72 -14.41
N GLU A 230 -11.18 -12.30 -14.25
CA GLU A 230 -11.75 -12.78 -12.98
C GLU A 230 -10.91 -13.87 -12.27
N SER A 231 -9.91 -14.43 -12.92
CA SER A 231 -9.04 -15.50 -12.37
C SER A 231 -7.73 -14.96 -11.80
N SER A 232 -7.47 -13.67 -11.86
CA SER A 232 -6.19 -13.09 -11.48
C SER A 232 -6.16 -12.60 -10.03
N SER A 233 -5.10 -12.93 -9.31
CA SER A 233 -4.75 -12.37 -8.01
C SER A 233 -3.87 -11.13 -8.21
N LEU A 234 -4.38 -10.10 -8.90
CA LEU A 234 -3.62 -8.94 -9.33
C LEU A 234 -3.81 -7.75 -8.40
N ILE A 235 -2.73 -7.03 -8.16
CA ILE A 235 -2.72 -5.76 -7.42
C ILE A 235 -2.70 -4.59 -8.43
N GLY A 236 -3.55 -3.59 -8.23
CA GLY A 236 -3.55 -2.39 -9.07
C GLY A 236 -2.28 -1.57 -8.86
N ILE A 237 -2.03 -1.08 -7.63
CA ILE A 237 -0.78 -0.42 -7.23
C ILE A 237 -0.21 -1.13 -6.00
N TYR A 238 1.00 -1.64 -6.12
CA TYR A 238 1.80 -2.12 -5.00
C TYR A 238 2.89 -1.10 -4.65
N ALA A 239 2.91 -0.65 -3.39
CA ALA A 239 3.87 0.33 -2.91
C ALA A 239 4.64 -0.23 -1.71
N ASN A 240 5.94 -0.48 -1.88
CA ASN A 240 6.85 -0.90 -0.84
C ASN A 240 7.86 0.21 -0.57
N ASP A 241 7.86 0.75 0.64
CA ASP A 241 8.64 1.94 1.02
C ASP A 241 8.52 3.06 -0.02
N ALA A 242 7.30 3.34 -0.49
CA ALA A 242 7.05 4.30 -1.55
C ALA A 242 5.87 5.23 -1.22
N GLY A 243 5.98 6.48 -1.71
CA GLY A 243 4.95 7.50 -1.57
C GLY A 243 4.38 7.93 -2.92
N PHE A 244 3.06 8.04 -2.97
CA PHE A 244 2.36 8.46 -4.18
C PHE A 244 1.07 9.22 -3.85
N MET A 245 0.51 9.86 -4.87
CA MET A 245 -0.76 10.55 -4.79
C MET A 245 -1.69 10.11 -5.92
N LEU A 246 -2.92 9.78 -5.53
CA LEU A 246 -4.06 9.61 -6.44
C LEU A 246 -5.02 10.78 -6.26
N ASN A 247 -5.47 11.35 -7.36
CA ASN A 247 -6.49 12.39 -7.34
C ASN A 247 -7.23 12.48 -8.69
N LYS A 248 -8.35 13.18 -8.70
CA LYS A 248 -9.04 13.51 -9.94
C LYS A 248 -8.25 14.50 -10.79
N THR A 249 -8.49 14.50 -12.11
CA THR A 249 -7.96 15.54 -13.01
C THR A 249 -8.57 16.91 -12.74
N GLY A 250 -7.90 17.98 -13.23
CA GLY A 250 -8.45 19.33 -13.25
C GLY A 250 -8.40 20.10 -11.93
N VAL A 251 -7.64 19.64 -10.95
CA VAL A 251 -7.40 20.39 -9.71
C VAL A 251 -6.30 21.44 -9.94
N TYR A 252 -6.57 22.47 -10.73
CA TYR A 252 -5.65 23.59 -10.94
C TYR A 252 -6.27 24.89 -10.42
N GLY A 253 -5.76 25.37 -9.28
CA GLY A 253 -5.93 26.75 -8.81
C GLY A 253 -7.32 27.10 -8.26
N ILE A 254 -7.33 28.16 -7.47
CA ILE A 254 -8.47 28.65 -6.67
C ILE A 254 -9.67 29.13 -7.52
N PHE A 255 -9.54 29.26 -8.84
CA PHE A 255 -10.55 29.90 -9.70
C PHE A 255 -11.03 29.12 -10.93
N GLN A 256 -10.57 27.90 -11.15
CA GLN A 256 -11.09 27.07 -12.25
C GLN A 256 -11.64 25.74 -11.70
N THR A 257 -12.97 25.69 -11.50
CA THR A 257 -13.67 24.41 -11.41
C THR A 257 -13.74 23.84 -12.82
N PRO A 258 -13.02 22.76 -13.15
CA PRO A 258 -13.18 22.13 -14.45
C PRO A 258 -14.61 21.57 -14.51
N PHE A 259 -15.27 21.75 -15.62
CA PHE A 259 -16.62 21.24 -15.87
C PHE A 259 -16.67 19.70 -15.84
N TYR A 260 -15.52 19.03 -15.97
CA TYR A 260 -15.40 17.56 -15.94
C TYR A 260 -14.09 17.18 -15.27
N ALA A 261 -14.15 16.79 -13.99
CA ALA A 261 -13.02 16.20 -13.28
C ALA A 261 -13.19 14.67 -13.25
N THR A 262 -12.26 13.93 -13.85
CA THR A 262 -12.26 12.48 -13.85
C THR A 262 -11.55 11.98 -12.58
N PRO A 263 -12.20 11.18 -11.71
CA PRO A 263 -11.53 10.54 -10.59
C PRO A 263 -10.58 9.44 -11.09
N CYS A 264 -9.62 9.02 -10.25
CA CYS A 264 -8.99 7.72 -10.44
C CYS A 264 -9.99 6.60 -10.12
N SER A 265 -9.82 5.43 -10.75
CA SER A 265 -10.67 4.27 -10.50
C SER A 265 -9.89 2.95 -10.47
N PHE A 266 -10.37 2.00 -9.66
CA PHE A 266 -9.82 0.64 -9.53
C PHE A 266 -10.96 -0.37 -9.59
N ASN A 267 -10.90 -1.30 -10.53
CA ASN A 267 -11.97 -2.28 -10.73
C ASN A 267 -11.43 -3.69 -10.97
N GLY A 268 -11.89 -4.65 -10.18
CA GLY A 268 -11.70 -6.08 -10.41
C GLY A 268 -10.38 -6.67 -9.89
N PHE A 269 -9.74 -6.07 -8.89
CA PHE A 269 -8.47 -6.52 -8.32
C PHE A 269 -8.65 -7.40 -7.09
N GLU A 270 -7.64 -8.23 -6.79
CA GLU A 270 -7.50 -8.80 -5.44
C GLU A 270 -7.25 -7.66 -4.45
N PHE A 271 -6.24 -6.80 -4.72
CA PHE A 271 -6.03 -5.53 -4.02
C PHE A 271 -6.06 -4.38 -5.03
N GLY A 272 -6.95 -3.43 -4.87
CA GLY A 272 -6.86 -2.19 -5.64
C GLY A 272 -5.54 -1.48 -5.37
N ILE A 273 -5.21 -1.30 -4.09
CA ILE A 273 -3.96 -0.71 -3.61
C ILE A 273 -3.43 -1.53 -2.44
N TYR A 274 -2.17 -1.93 -2.49
CA TYR A 274 -1.45 -2.56 -1.40
C TYR A 274 -0.22 -1.74 -1.03
N VAL A 275 -0.13 -1.30 0.23
CA VAL A 275 0.96 -0.47 0.75
C VAL A 275 1.64 -1.16 1.90
N THR A 276 2.97 -1.16 1.92
CA THR A 276 3.74 -1.61 3.08
C THR A 276 4.88 -0.65 3.39
N CYS A 277 5.03 -0.32 4.67
CA CYS A 277 6.13 0.45 5.23
C CYS A 277 6.56 1.68 4.40
N PRO A 278 5.68 2.66 4.14
CA PRO A 278 6.06 3.82 3.33
C PRO A 278 7.06 4.77 4.02
N ASN A 279 7.39 4.53 5.27
CA ASN A 279 8.37 5.26 6.09
C ASN A 279 8.17 6.79 6.05
N SER A 280 9.16 7.56 5.56
CA SER A 280 9.06 9.02 5.38
C SER A 280 8.30 9.45 4.11
N LYS A 281 7.62 8.52 3.43
CA LYS A 281 6.96 8.76 2.15
C LYS A 281 5.45 8.79 2.32
N GLN A 282 4.81 9.84 1.84
CA GLN A 282 3.37 10.04 2.03
C GLN A 282 2.54 9.30 0.98
N ILE A 283 1.49 8.62 1.45
CA ILE A 283 0.42 8.07 0.61
C ILE A 283 -0.80 8.98 0.71
N ILE A 284 -1.26 9.47 -0.43
CA ILE A 284 -2.45 10.32 -0.54
C ILE A 284 -3.41 9.71 -1.55
N ILE A 285 -4.59 9.32 -1.10
CA ILE A 285 -5.66 8.76 -1.93
C ILE A 285 -6.88 9.66 -1.81
N LEU A 286 -7.12 10.46 -2.84
CA LEU A 286 -8.20 11.44 -2.87
C LEU A 286 -9.12 11.20 -4.06
N ASN A 287 -10.43 11.42 -3.87
CA ASN A 287 -11.42 11.44 -4.95
C ASN A 287 -11.28 10.21 -5.89
N THR A 288 -11.08 9.02 -5.32
CA THR A 288 -10.82 7.77 -6.06
C THR A 288 -12.00 6.81 -5.88
N ASN A 289 -12.37 6.10 -6.94
CA ASN A 289 -13.45 5.13 -6.95
C ASN A 289 -12.87 3.71 -6.94
N PHE A 290 -13.42 2.85 -6.10
CA PHE A 290 -13.09 1.43 -6.03
C PHE A 290 -14.35 0.61 -6.26
N SER A 291 -14.27 -0.43 -7.10
CA SER A 291 -15.41 -1.33 -7.37
C SER A 291 -14.94 -2.75 -7.66
N ASN A 292 -15.70 -3.73 -7.22
CA ASN A 292 -15.46 -5.16 -7.50
C ASN A 292 -14.04 -5.66 -7.11
N ASN A 293 -13.39 -5.02 -6.13
CA ASN A 293 -12.12 -5.51 -5.59
C ASN A 293 -12.40 -6.45 -4.41
N ILE A 294 -11.56 -7.49 -4.22
CA ILE A 294 -11.64 -8.34 -3.03
C ILE A 294 -11.26 -7.50 -1.80
N GLN A 295 -10.23 -6.67 -1.95
CA GLN A 295 -9.81 -5.69 -0.96
C GLN A 295 -9.47 -4.39 -1.72
N ALA A 296 -10.19 -3.30 -1.42
CA ALA A 296 -9.97 -2.08 -2.18
C ALA A 296 -8.62 -1.43 -1.82
N ILE A 297 -8.33 -1.31 -0.51
CA ILE A 297 -7.08 -0.71 -0.01
C ILE A 297 -6.59 -1.51 1.19
N GLU A 298 -5.32 -1.91 1.18
CA GLU A 298 -4.61 -2.48 2.34
C GLU A 298 -3.37 -1.65 2.66
N GLY A 299 -3.28 -1.16 3.89
CA GLY A 299 -2.16 -0.40 4.41
C GLY A 299 -1.51 -1.07 5.62
N ASN A 300 -0.31 -1.62 5.43
CA ASN A 300 0.46 -2.29 6.46
C ASN A 300 1.59 -1.38 6.94
N SER A 301 1.55 -0.96 8.21
CA SER A 301 2.48 0.05 8.76
C SER A 301 2.54 1.32 7.92
N ALA A 302 1.41 1.67 7.29
CA ALA A 302 1.27 2.79 6.36
C ALA A 302 1.06 4.12 7.13
N ASN A 303 2.03 4.50 7.96
CA ASN A 303 1.93 5.69 8.81
C ASN A 303 1.68 6.95 7.98
N ASN A 304 0.82 7.82 8.51
CA ASN A 304 0.42 9.09 7.89
C ASN A 304 -0.33 8.97 6.55
N ILE A 305 -0.89 7.78 6.23
CA ILE A 305 -1.73 7.60 5.05
C ILE A 305 -2.99 8.48 5.13
N ARG A 306 -3.38 9.01 3.98
CA ARG A 306 -4.50 9.91 3.85
C ARG A 306 -5.50 9.39 2.80
N ILE A 307 -6.73 9.11 3.22
CA ILE A 307 -7.80 8.55 2.38
C ILE A 307 -9.03 9.42 2.57
N GLU A 308 -9.35 10.24 1.56
CA GLU A 308 -10.41 11.24 1.67
C GLU A 308 -11.26 11.32 0.40
N SER A 309 -12.56 11.50 0.59
CA SER A 309 -13.53 11.72 -0.49
C SER A 309 -13.54 10.59 -1.54
N CYS A 310 -13.27 9.36 -1.11
CA CYS A 310 -13.27 8.17 -1.94
C CYS A 310 -14.64 7.48 -1.90
N SER A 311 -15.02 6.81 -3.00
CA SER A 311 -16.17 5.92 -3.08
C SER A 311 -15.69 4.49 -3.21
N ILE A 312 -16.00 3.66 -2.21
CA ILE A 312 -15.51 2.29 -2.13
C ILE A 312 -16.72 1.36 -2.13
N ASN A 313 -16.97 0.73 -3.29
CA ASN A 313 -18.12 -0.11 -3.52
C ASN A 313 -17.70 -1.58 -3.49
N GLY A 314 -17.98 -2.24 -2.37
CA GLY A 314 -17.74 -3.65 -2.19
C GLY A 314 -18.78 -4.50 -2.91
N SER A 315 -18.38 -5.68 -3.39
CA SER A 315 -19.25 -6.73 -3.89
C SER A 315 -19.45 -7.83 -2.85
N ASN A 316 -20.24 -8.84 -3.15
CA ASN A 316 -20.40 -10.02 -2.28
C ASN A 316 -19.10 -10.84 -2.09
N GLU A 317 -18.07 -10.56 -2.88
CA GLU A 317 -16.75 -11.18 -2.80
C GLU A 317 -15.74 -10.31 -2.04
N THR A 318 -16.12 -9.07 -1.73
CA THR A 318 -15.25 -8.13 -0.99
C THR A 318 -15.16 -8.54 0.47
N GLU A 319 -13.95 -8.89 0.92
CA GLU A 319 -13.67 -9.23 2.32
C GLU A 319 -13.69 -7.98 3.20
N TYR A 320 -12.96 -6.94 2.82
CA TYR A 320 -13.02 -5.62 3.42
C TYR A 320 -12.67 -4.52 2.41
N ASN A 321 -13.30 -3.37 2.58
CA ASN A 321 -13.09 -2.23 1.71
C ASN A 321 -11.76 -1.52 2.01
N LEU A 322 -11.45 -1.31 3.29
CA LEU A 322 -10.21 -0.67 3.75
C LEU A 322 -9.64 -1.41 4.96
N GLY A 323 -8.41 -1.92 4.84
CA GLY A 323 -7.62 -2.48 5.92
C GLY A 323 -6.47 -1.56 6.32
N LEU A 324 -6.30 -1.30 7.62
CA LEU A 324 -5.16 -0.58 8.17
C LEU A 324 -4.56 -1.39 9.32
N SER A 325 -3.38 -1.94 9.08
CA SER A 325 -2.67 -2.79 10.02
C SER A 325 -1.45 -2.06 10.58
N TYR A 326 -1.37 -1.92 11.91
CA TYR A 326 -0.24 -1.25 12.61
C TYR A 326 0.09 0.15 12.08
N THR A 327 -0.93 0.87 11.63
CA THR A 327 -0.83 2.20 11.00
C THR A 327 -1.17 3.28 12.02
N ALA A 328 -0.41 4.38 12.04
CA ALA A 328 -0.63 5.56 12.87
C ALA A 328 -0.60 6.86 12.05
N GLY A 329 -1.17 7.93 12.59
CA GLY A 329 -1.25 9.22 11.91
C GLY A 329 -2.16 9.22 10.67
N TYR A 330 -2.99 8.18 10.51
CA TYR A 330 -3.87 8.08 9.35
C TYR A 330 -5.00 9.10 9.39
N LYS A 331 -5.50 9.43 8.20
CA LYS A 331 -6.66 10.29 8.01
C LYS A 331 -7.67 9.58 7.09
N VAL A 332 -8.82 9.18 7.65
CA VAL A 332 -9.90 8.51 6.94
C VAL A 332 -11.17 9.35 7.09
N GLU A 333 -11.44 10.21 6.09
CA GLU A 333 -12.48 11.22 6.20
C GLU A 333 -13.29 11.38 4.90
N ASN A 334 -14.58 11.67 5.04
CA ASN A 334 -15.50 11.95 3.92
C ASN A 334 -15.59 10.83 2.88
N ASN A 335 -15.36 9.58 3.25
CA ASN A 335 -15.45 8.45 2.34
C ASN A 335 -16.85 7.81 2.40
N ILE A 336 -17.20 7.14 1.31
CA ILE A 336 -18.41 6.31 1.22
C ILE A 336 -17.97 4.85 1.08
N PHE A 337 -18.35 4.03 2.04
CA PHE A 337 -18.18 2.58 2.03
C PHE A 337 -19.55 1.95 1.78
N ASP A 338 -19.75 1.28 0.65
CA ASP A 338 -21.03 0.71 0.23
C ASP A 338 -20.89 -0.76 -0.13
N GLY A 339 -21.54 -1.64 0.63
CA GLY A 339 -21.44 -3.08 0.43
C GLY A 339 -20.14 -3.71 0.88
N GLY A 340 -19.99 -5.02 0.62
CA GLY A 340 -18.87 -5.84 1.08
C GLY A 340 -19.05 -6.36 2.50
N PHE A 341 -18.13 -7.22 2.96
CA PHE A 341 -18.29 -7.91 4.23
C PHE A 341 -17.84 -7.03 5.41
N VAL A 342 -16.72 -6.31 5.31
CA VAL A 342 -16.25 -5.32 6.30
C VAL A 342 -15.96 -3.99 5.60
N GLY A 343 -16.47 -2.89 6.15
CA GLY A 343 -16.20 -1.55 5.61
C GLY A 343 -14.78 -1.08 5.90
N LEU A 344 -14.47 -0.89 7.18
CA LEU A 344 -13.15 -0.49 7.67
C LEU A 344 -12.63 -1.50 8.69
N TYR A 345 -11.44 -2.03 8.46
CA TYR A 345 -10.77 -2.98 9.32
C TYR A 345 -9.50 -2.37 9.93
N LEU A 346 -9.45 -2.23 11.25
CA LEU A 346 -8.32 -1.69 11.98
C LEU A 346 -7.68 -2.77 12.85
N ILE A 347 -6.39 -3.01 12.63
CA ILE A 347 -5.62 -3.98 13.42
C ILE A 347 -4.38 -3.33 14.03
N GLY A 348 -4.02 -3.79 15.24
CA GLY A 348 -2.74 -3.49 15.84
C GLY A 348 -2.83 -2.76 17.16
N ARG A 349 -1.75 -2.05 17.49
CA ARG A 349 -1.62 -1.29 18.71
C ARG A 349 -1.28 0.14 18.38
N ASN A 350 -2.26 1.00 18.46
CA ASN A 350 -2.11 2.43 18.22
C ASN A 350 -2.86 3.23 19.28
N PRO A 351 -2.24 3.51 20.44
CA PRO A 351 -2.89 4.23 21.53
C PRO A 351 -3.02 5.73 21.30
N ASN A 352 -2.70 6.22 20.12
CA ASN A 352 -2.75 7.64 19.81
C ASN A 352 -4.17 8.15 19.59
N ASN A 353 -4.34 9.47 19.65
CA ASN A 353 -5.58 10.13 19.34
C ASN A 353 -5.81 10.13 17.83
N GLU A 354 -6.43 9.07 17.35
CA GLU A 354 -6.82 8.88 15.96
C GLU A 354 -8.32 9.13 15.80
N TYR A 355 -8.72 9.52 14.60
CA TYR A 355 -10.12 9.82 14.30
C TYR A 355 -10.56 9.13 13.01
N ILE A 356 -11.70 8.44 13.09
CA ILE A 356 -12.52 8.07 11.94
C ILE A 356 -13.69 9.03 11.95
N LYS A 357 -13.88 9.81 10.87
CA LYS A 357 -14.93 10.83 10.89
C LYS A 357 -15.47 11.22 9.53
N TYR A 358 -16.74 11.64 9.52
CA TYR A 358 -17.47 12.11 8.34
C TYR A 358 -17.62 11.07 7.24
N ASN A 359 -17.43 9.78 7.52
CA ASN A 359 -17.63 8.73 6.54
C ASN A 359 -19.09 8.25 6.54
N THR A 360 -19.51 7.68 5.43
CA THR A 360 -20.78 6.95 5.33
C THR A 360 -20.47 5.47 5.13
N PHE A 361 -21.04 4.63 5.99
CA PHE A 361 -20.98 3.17 5.89
C PHE A 361 -22.40 2.68 5.64
N GLN A 362 -22.63 2.02 4.51
CA GLN A 362 -23.97 1.55 4.14
C GLN A 362 -23.93 0.17 3.49
N ASN A 363 -24.98 -0.61 3.71
CA ASN A 363 -25.17 -1.94 3.11
C ASN A 363 -24.02 -2.93 3.42
N ILE A 364 -23.33 -2.78 4.54
CA ILE A 364 -22.19 -3.65 4.92
C ILE A 364 -22.74 -4.94 5.55
N ASP A 365 -22.38 -6.09 4.98
CA ASP A 365 -22.95 -7.40 5.35
C ASP A 365 -22.59 -7.85 6.76
N CYS A 366 -21.41 -7.46 7.28
CA CYS A 366 -20.97 -7.87 8.61
C CYS A 366 -20.66 -6.67 9.51
N GLN A 367 -19.50 -6.05 9.44
CA GLN A 367 -19.13 -4.92 10.28
C GLN A 367 -18.79 -3.69 9.45
N ALA A 368 -19.48 -2.57 9.70
CA ALA A 368 -19.11 -1.30 9.06
C ALA A 368 -17.71 -0.85 9.51
N ILE A 369 -17.44 -0.89 10.81
CA ILE A 369 -16.09 -0.68 11.37
C ILE A 369 -15.74 -1.86 12.29
N PHE A 370 -14.66 -2.56 12.00
CA PHE A 370 -14.11 -3.63 12.85
C PHE A 370 -12.76 -3.23 13.43
N ILE A 371 -12.65 -3.29 14.76
CA ILE A 371 -11.44 -2.88 15.50
C ILE A 371 -10.88 -4.08 16.26
N LYS A 372 -9.58 -4.37 16.05
CA LYS A 372 -8.85 -5.42 16.73
C LYS A 372 -7.52 -4.89 17.26
N GLY A 373 -7.30 -5.08 18.56
CA GLY A 373 -6.08 -4.64 19.24
C GLY A 373 -6.27 -3.41 20.11
N TYR A 374 -5.18 -2.84 20.58
CA TYR A 374 -5.22 -1.79 21.60
C TYR A 374 -5.07 -0.41 20.95
N HIS A 375 -6.17 0.31 20.83
CA HIS A 375 -6.24 1.66 20.27
C HIS A 375 -6.58 2.71 21.32
N SER A 376 -6.15 2.48 22.58
CA SER A 376 -6.33 3.43 23.66
C SER A 376 -5.32 3.25 24.79
N ILE A 377 -5.14 4.32 25.55
CA ILE A 377 -4.45 4.36 26.83
C ILE A 377 -5.25 5.25 27.79
N ASP A 378 -5.28 4.89 29.07
CA ASP A 378 -6.10 5.57 30.08
C ASP A 378 -5.27 5.96 31.33
N VAL A 379 -4.11 6.57 31.17
CA VAL A 379 -3.26 7.02 32.26
C VAL A 379 -2.51 8.29 31.84
N PRO A 380 -2.66 9.37 32.57
CA PRO A 380 -3.65 9.73 33.61
C PRO A 380 -5.02 10.14 33.05
N TYR A 381 -5.18 10.23 31.73
CA TYR A 381 -6.39 10.63 31.02
C TYR A 381 -6.59 9.74 29.79
N SER A 382 -7.82 9.70 29.25
CA SER A 382 -8.13 8.83 28.12
C SER A 382 -7.59 9.40 26.81
N GLN A 383 -6.83 8.56 26.11
CA GLN A 383 -6.36 8.79 24.74
C GLN A 383 -6.74 7.60 23.88
N GLY A 384 -6.74 7.79 22.57
CA GLY A 384 -6.95 6.73 21.62
C GLY A 384 -7.97 7.06 20.54
N LEU A 385 -8.35 6.03 19.80
CA LEU A 385 -9.25 6.12 18.65
C LEU A 385 -10.64 6.60 19.05
N GLN A 386 -11.12 7.60 18.32
CA GLN A 386 -12.51 8.06 18.35
C GLN A 386 -13.18 7.91 17.00
N ILE A 387 -14.45 7.55 17.00
CA ILE A 387 -15.32 7.39 15.84
C ILE A 387 -16.39 8.46 15.94
N LEU A 388 -16.31 9.49 15.08
CA LEU A 388 -17.05 10.74 15.23
C LEU A 388 -17.76 11.14 13.93
N CYS A 389 -19.05 11.48 14.04
CA CYS A 389 -19.78 12.09 12.94
C CYS A 389 -19.87 11.21 11.68
N ASP A 390 -19.73 9.92 11.85
CA ASP A 390 -19.93 8.96 10.78
C ASP A 390 -21.40 8.61 10.64
N LYS A 391 -21.81 8.23 9.46
CA LYS A 391 -23.17 7.80 9.13
C LYS A 391 -23.20 6.30 8.86
N PHE A 392 -24.11 5.60 9.51
CA PHE A 392 -24.29 4.15 9.40
C PHE A 392 -25.71 3.86 8.90
N GLU A 393 -25.85 3.14 7.80
CA GLU A 393 -27.14 2.80 7.18
C GLU A 393 -27.16 1.33 6.71
N ASP A 394 -28.15 0.58 7.16
CA ASP A 394 -28.41 -0.80 6.71
C ASP A 394 -27.22 -1.78 6.84
N ASN A 395 -26.40 -1.61 7.91
CA ASN A 395 -25.30 -2.51 8.22
C ASN A 395 -25.74 -3.57 9.25
N ASN A 396 -25.07 -4.72 9.29
CA ASN A 396 -25.35 -5.70 10.33
C ASN A 396 -24.79 -5.25 11.70
N TYR A 397 -23.50 -4.85 11.75
CA TYR A 397 -22.89 -4.17 12.89
C TYR A 397 -22.33 -2.83 12.42
N ASP A 398 -22.66 -1.73 13.12
CA ASP A 398 -22.10 -0.42 12.75
C ASP A 398 -20.64 -0.28 13.29
N ILE A 399 -20.46 -0.44 14.61
CA ILE A 399 -19.13 -0.40 15.24
C ILE A 399 -18.93 -1.68 16.02
N TYR A 400 -17.90 -2.46 15.67
CA TYR A 400 -17.56 -3.72 16.33
C TYR A 400 -16.15 -3.68 16.91
N ILE A 401 -16.03 -3.74 18.24
CA ILE A 401 -14.78 -3.79 18.98
C ILE A 401 -14.57 -5.24 19.43
N GLY A 402 -13.62 -5.93 18.78
CA GLY A 402 -13.33 -7.35 18.98
C GLY A 402 -12.78 -7.67 20.38
N SER A 403 -12.59 -8.94 20.67
CA SER A 403 -12.05 -9.39 21.97
C SER A 403 -10.61 -8.90 22.16
N LEU A 404 -10.22 -8.60 23.42
CA LEU A 404 -8.88 -8.09 23.76
C LEU A 404 -8.51 -6.81 22.98
N SER A 405 -9.50 -5.97 22.77
CA SER A 405 -9.35 -4.71 22.01
C SER A 405 -9.77 -3.54 22.88
N SER A 406 -9.30 -2.35 22.53
CA SER A 406 -9.72 -1.11 23.18
C SER A 406 -9.75 0.06 22.22
N VAL A 407 -10.67 0.97 22.46
CA VAL A 407 -10.73 2.31 21.85
C VAL A 407 -10.72 3.33 22.98
N ARG A 408 -10.58 4.61 22.68
CA ARG A 408 -10.69 5.65 23.71
C ARG A 408 -11.97 5.45 24.52
N LYS A 409 -11.82 5.48 25.85
CA LYS A 409 -12.92 5.22 26.80
C LYS A 409 -14.14 6.10 26.57
N TRP A 410 -13.91 7.35 26.19
CA TRP A 410 -14.93 8.34 25.89
C TRP A 410 -15.02 8.57 24.40
N GLN A 411 -16.13 8.17 23.80
CA GLN A 411 -16.50 8.58 22.45
C GLN A 411 -17.32 9.86 22.53
N GLY A 412 -16.70 11.00 22.15
CA GLY A 412 -17.12 12.32 22.60
C GLY A 412 -16.51 12.66 23.98
N ASP A 413 -16.99 13.70 24.66
CA ASP A 413 -16.55 14.07 26.01
C ASP A 413 -17.69 14.61 26.90
N LEU A 414 -17.43 14.71 28.20
CA LEU A 414 -18.40 15.21 29.17
C LEU A 414 -18.55 16.74 29.15
N ASN A 415 -17.62 17.48 28.54
CA ASN A 415 -17.63 18.95 28.50
C ASN A 415 -18.49 19.52 27.37
N GLY A 416 -19.16 18.64 26.63
CA GLY A 416 -20.14 19.08 25.67
C GLY A 416 -19.95 18.56 24.25
N HIS A 417 -18.94 17.74 24.01
CA HIS A 417 -18.69 17.20 22.70
C HIS A 417 -19.31 15.81 22.60
N LYS A 418 -20.33 15.66 21.77
CA LYS A 418 -20.93 14.36 21.44
C LYS A 418 -20.10 13.63 20.37
N ALA A 419 -20.22 12.32 20.31
CA ALA A 419 -19.62 11.53 19.22
C ALA A 419 -20.27 11.87 17.87
N GLY A 420 -21.55 12.21 17.87
CA GLY A 420 -22.25 12.75 16.70
C GLY A 420 -22.45 11.76 15.56
N ASN A 421 -22.25 10.46 15.79
CA ASN A 421 -22.53 9.46 14.80
C ASN A 421 -24.03 9.33 14.57
N HIS A 422 -24.41 9.04 13.33
CA HIS A 422 -25.79 8.89 12.92
C HIS A 422 -26.06 7.41 12.58
N PHE A 423 -26.86 6.74 13.40
CA PHE A 423 -27.30 5.38 13.21
C PHE A 423 -28.64 5.38 12.50
N GLY A 424 -28.73 4.88 11.27
CA GLY A 424 -29.93 4.91 10.44
C GLY A 424 -31.15 4.20 11.07
N PRO A 425 -32.30 4.20 10.40
CA PRO A 425 -33.47 3.46 10.87
C PRO A 425 -33.14 1.97 10.92
N ASN A 426 -33.18 1.41 12.11
CA ASN A 426 -32.59 0.15 12.50
C ASN A 426 -32.89 -1.07 11.67
N THR A 427 -31.84 -1.55 11.01
CA THR A 427 -31.68 -2.94 10.59
C THR A 427 -30.49 -3.61 11.28
N SER A 428 -29.62 -2.84 11.93
CA SER A 428 -28.38 -3.31 12.56
C SER A 428 -28.65 -4.25 13.74
N ALA A 429 -27.92 -5.38 13.80
CA ALA A 429 -27.94 -6.26 14.98
C ALA A 429 -27.37 -5.54 16.21
N PHE A 430 -26.31 -4.74 16.00
CA PHE A 430 -25.74 -3.81 16.97
C PHE A 430 -25.29 -2.52 16.32
N ASN A 431 -25.67 -1.38 16.90
CA ASN A 431 -25.05 -0.10 16.55
C ASN A 431 -23.65 0.02 17.14
N ILE A 432 -23.45 -0.42 18.40
CA ILE A 432 -22.11 -0.49 18.99
C ILE A 432 -22.01 -1.81 19.75
N PHE A 433 -21.06 -2.64 19.33
CA PHE A 433 -20.69 -3.86 20.01
C PHE A 433 -19.28 -3.72 20.59
N ASN A 434 -19.14 -3.79 21.91
CA ASN A 434 -17.87 -3.89 22.62
C ASN A 434 -17.81 -5.25 23.30
N HIS A 435 -16.81 -6.07 22.98
CA HIS A 435 -16.70 -7.42 23.55
C HIS A 435 -16.62 -7.37 25.09
N ALA A 436 -17.25 -8.32 25.77
CA ALA A 436 -17.39 -8.30 27.23
C ALA A 436 -16.05 -8.34 28.00
N SER A 437 -14.96 -8.82 27.38
CA SER A 437 -13.61 -8.82 27.95
C SER A 437 -12.91 -7.46 27.88
N ASN A 438 -13.45 -6.51 27.11
CA ASN A 438 -12.83 -5.23 26.89
C ASN A 438 -13.13 -4.23 28.02
N PRO A 439 -12.32 -3.15 28.15
CA PRO A 439 -12.67 -2.03 29.03
C PRO A 439 -14.05 -1.46 28.70
N LYS A 440 -14.71 -0.95 29.74
CA LYS A 440 -16.01 -0.30 29.59
C LYS A 440 -15.89 0.98 28.77
N LEU A 441 -16.81 1.18 27.83
CA LEU A 441 -16.89 2.30 26.93
C LEU A 441 -18.00 3.26 27.35
N THR A 442 -17.78 4.56 27.29
CA THR A 442 -18.82 5.58 27.43
C THR A 442 -19.06 6.31 26.12
N TYR A 443 -20.28 6.30 25.63
CA TYR A 443 -20.70 6.93 24.40
C TYR A 443 -21.55 8.16 24.66
N CYS A 444 -21.04 9.35 24.29
CA CYS A 444 -21.70 10.64 24.46
C CYS A 444 -22.53 10.98 23.21
N PHE A 445 -23.83 11.28 23.39
CA PHE A 445 -24.75 11.57 22.28
C PHE A 445 -25.75 12.68 22.64
N ASP A 446 -26.45 13.21 21.66
CA ASP A 446 -27.57 14.11 21.80
C ASP A 446 -28.89 13.40 21.49
N GLY A 447 -29.62 13.04 22.55
CA GLY A 447 -30.90 12.34 22.42
C GLY A 447 -32.02 13.18 21.78
N THR A 448 -31.80 14.45 21.53
CA THR A 448 -32.77 15.31 20.82
C THR A 448 -32.62 15.24 19.32
N ILE A 449 -31.49 14.73 18.81
CA ILE A 449 -31.24 14.56 17.38
C ILE A 449 -31.63 13.14 16.95
N GLN A 450 -32.45 13.08 15.91
CA GLN A 450 -32.92 11.82 15.36
C GLN A 450 -31.73 10.96 14.89
N TYR A 451 -31.70 9.68 15.31
CA TYR A 451 -30.71 8.67 14.97
C TYR A 451 -29.31 8.86 15.57
N GLU A 452 -29.02 9.85 16.43
CA GLU A 452 -27.75 9.89 17.17
C GLU A 452 -27.71 8.94 18.38
N THR A 453 -28.87 8.52 18.87
CA THR A 453 -28.98 7.56 19.96
C THR A 453 -28.77 6.15 19.42
N PRO A 454 -27.71 5.42 19.80
CA PRO A 454 -27.58 4.01 19.43
C PRO A 454 -28.67 3.20 20.13
N GLN A 455 -29.41 2.39 19.37
CA GLN A 455 -30.59 1.66 19.87
C GLN A 455 -30.21 0.29 20.42
N VAL A 456 -29.22 -0.37 19.83
CA VAL A 456 -28.76 -1.70 20.22
C VAL A 456 -27.27 -1.65 20.53
N ILE A 457 -26.93 -1.88 21.79
CA ILE A 457 -25.55 -1.84 22.30
C ILE A 457 -25.25 -3.06 23.16
N SER A 458 -23.96 -3.42 23.29
CA SER A 458 -23.52 -4.45 24.26
C SER A 458 -23.56 -3.94 25.69
N SER A 459 -23.56 -4.86 26.67
CA SER A 459 -23.80 -4.55 28.09
C SER A 459 -22.68 -3.76 28.78
N ASN A 460 -21.50 -3.69 28.18
CA ASN A 460 -20.36 -2.95 28.71
C ASN A 460 -20.16 -1.56 28.05
N ILE A 461 -21.26 -0.96 27.63
CA ILE A 461 -21.31 0.42 27.12
C ILE A 461 -22.26 1.26 27.97
N ASP A 462 -21.78 2.38 28.46
CA ASP A 462 -22.60 3.41 29.10
C ASP A 462 -23.01 4.46 28.07
N LEU A 463 -24.30 4.76 28.04
CA LEU A 463 -24.85 5.83 27.24
C LEU A 463 -24.94 7.11 28.06
N TYR A 464 -24.30 8.18 27.59
CA TYR A 464 -24.34 9.49 28.22
C TYR A 464 -25.03 10.50 27.32
N ASN A 465 -26.31 10.79 27.66
CA ASN A 465 -27.11 11.78 26.92
C ASN A 465 -26.79 13.19 27.44
N LYS A 466 -26.12 13.96 26.60
CA LYS A 466 -25.82 15.36 26.91
C LYS A 466 -26.23 16.22 25.71
N ALA A 467 -27.35 16.95 25.88
CA ALA A 467 -27.76 17.97 24.92
C ALA A 467 -26.77 19.13 24.97
N THR A 468 -25.84 19.20 24.05
CA THR A 468 -24.91 20.31 23.95
C THR A 468 -24.64 20.73 22.52
N LEU A 469 -24.24 21.98 22.42
CA LEU A 469 -24.09 22.81 21.24
C LEU A 469 -23.05 22.32 20.21
N CYS A 470 -22.54 21.10 20.29
CA CYS A 470 -21.41 20.76 19.47
C CYS A 470 -21.76 20.10 18.15
N ASN A 471 -21.40 20.79 17.12
CA ASN A 471 -21.16 20.19 15.82
C ASN A 471 -19.99 19.22 15.92
N CYS A 472 -19.95 18.19 15.09
CA CYS A 472 -18.85 17.25 14.91
C CYS A 472 -17.54 17.92 14.43
N ILE A 473 -17.11 18.96 15.09
CA ILE A 473 -15.91 19.71 14.73
C ILE A 473 -14.76 19.10 15.51
N GLY A 474 -13.71 18.73 14.81
CA GLY A 474 -12.53 18.11 15.36
C GLY A 474 -12.10 18.76 16.67
N VAL A 475 -11.98 17.94 17.69
CA VAL A 475 -11.63 18.31 19.04
C VAL A 475 -10.23 18.90 19.03
N GLY A 476 -10.12 20.18 19.20
CA GLY A 476 -8.86 20.87 19.37
C GLY A 476 -9.14 22.29 19.85
N TYR A 477 -8.38 22.77 20.79
CA TYR A 477 -8.42 24.15 21.31
C TYR A 477 -7.94 25.18 20.26
N LEU A 478 -8.26 24.91 18.99
CA LEU A 478 -8.01 25.84 17.90
C LEU A 478 -9.11 26.91 17.96
N GLY A 479 -8.87 28.01 18.64
CA GLY A 479 -9.84 29.08 18.92
C GLY A 479 -10.87 29.34 17.81
N SER A 480 -11.99 29.90 18.13
CA SER A 480 -13.23 30.06 17.34
C SER A 480 -13.10 30.67 15.93
N GLY A 481 -11.90 30.98 15.45
CA GLY A 481 -11.63 31.54 14.13
C GLY A 481 -11.32 30.51 13.02
N TYR A 482 -10.96 29.28 13.37
CA TYR A 482 -10.52 28.26 12.39
C TYR A 482 -11.59 27.24 12.00
N TYR A 483 -12.71 27.21 12.69
CA TYR A 483 -13.77 26.21 12.53
C TYR A 483 -14.68 26.39 11.31
N GLY A 484 -14.44 27.38 10.47
CA GLY A 484 -15.33 27.70 9.35
C GLY A 484 -14.96 27.11 8.00
N ASN A 485 -13.75 26.58 7.82
CA ASN A 485 -13.33 26.08 6.53
C ASN A 485 -12.34 24.91 6.68
N PRO A 486 -12.76 23.65 6.45
CA PRO A 486 -11.88 22.47 6.52
C PRO A 486 -10.73 22.47 5.50
N TRP A 487 -10.70 23.47 4.61
CA TRP A 487 -9.72 23.61 3.53
C TRP A 487 -8.55 24.56 3.86
N ILE A 488 -8.55 25.24 5.00
CA ILE A 488 -7.45 26.12 5.41
C ILE A 488 -6.56 25.34 6.36
N VAL A 489 -5.50 24.76 5.83
CA VAL A 489 -4.40 24.23 6.65
C VAL A 489 -3.66 25.43 7.25
N PRO A 490 -3.47 25.51 8.59
CA PRO A 490 -2.71 26.57 9.22
C PRO A 490 -1.28 26.62 8.66
N ASP A 491 -0.66 27.80 8.66
CA ASP A 491 0.74 27.91 8.28
C ASP A 491 1.69 27.33 9.36
N LYS A 492 2.86 26.87 8.94
CA LYS A 492 3.84 26.24 9.82
C LYS A 492 4.22 27.09 11.04
N PRO A 493 4.50 28.42 10.92
CA PRO A 493 4.81 29.26 12.06
C PRO A 493 3.68 29.25 13.10
N TRP A 494 2.44 29.41 12.66
CA TRP A 494 1.30 29.40 13.57
C TRP A 494 1.14 28.04 14.28
N ILE A 495 1.34 26.93 13.57
CA ILE A 495 1.27 25.59 14.17
C ILE A 495 2.33 25.42 15.25
N ASN A 496 3.56 25.86 14.98
CA ASN A 496 4.65 25.79 15.96
C ASN A 496 4.37 26.63 17.21
N ASP A 497 3.97 27.89 17.03
CA ASP A 497 3.67 28.79 18.15
C ASP A 497 2.50 28.26 18.99
N LYS A 498 1.47 27.72 18.34
CA LYS A 498 0.32 27.12 19.02
C LYS A 498 0.69 25.83 19.76
N PHE A 499 1.58 25.01 19.19
CA PHE A 499 2.08 23.81 19.86
C PHE A 499 2.82 24.18 21.16
N GLU A 500 3.75 25.15 21.13
CA GLU A 500 4.50 25.57 22.29
C GLU A 500 3.60 26.17 23.38
N GLU A 501 2.58 26.96 23.00
CA GLU A 501 1.58 27.48 23.90
C GLU A 501 0.82 26.34 24.62
N VAL A 502 0.27 25.41 23.86
CA VAL A 502 -0.56 24.31 24.39
C VAL A 502 0.30 23.34 25.21
N HIS A 503 1.52 23.03 24.75
CA HIS A 503 2.46 22.18 25.47
C HIS A 503 2.85 22.79 26.83
N GLY A 504 3.10 24.09 26.87
CA GLY A 504 3.37 24.78 28.15
C GLY A 504 2.20 24.70 29.12
N GLN A 505 0.97 24.85 28.64
CA GLN A 505 -0.24 24.68 29.46
C GLN A 505 -0.41 23.24 29.93
N TYR A 506 -0.23 22.27 29.03
CA TYR A 506 -0.31 20.86 29.35
C TYR A 506 0.67 20.44 30.46
N GLU A 507 1.93 20.86 30.42
CA GLU A 507 2.93 20.51 31.42
C GLU A 507 2.56 21.07 32.82
N ILE A 508 2.02 22.29 32.86
CA ILE A 508 1.54 22.90 34.11
C ILE A 508 0.35 22.11 34.66
N SER A 509 -0.67 21.90 33.85
CA SER A 509 -1.88 21.16 34.27
C SER A 509 -1.59 19.72 34.66
N LEU A 510 -0.67 19.05 33.96
CA LEU A 510 -0.24 17.67 34.28
C LEU A 510 0.50 17.63 35.64
N TYR A 511 1.37 18.57 35.89
CA TYR A 511 2.05 18.68 37.18
C TYR A 511 1.02 18.92 38.33
N GLU A 512 0.08 19.84 38.17
CA GLU A 512 -0.97 20.12 39.14
C GLU A 512 -1.88 18.89 39.35
N TYR A 513 -2.31 18.22 38.29
CA TYR A 513 -3.09 16.97 38.36
C TYR A 513 -2.40 15.93 39.22
N ASN A 514 -1.13 15.66 38.94
CA ASN A 514 -0.33 14.64 39.66
C ASN A 514 -0.05 15.03 41.13
N GLN A 515 -0.08 16.33 41.50
CA GLN A 515 0.05 16.78 42.88
C GLN A 515 -1.29 16.70 43.64
N ASN A 516 -2.37 16.97 42.96
CA ASN A 516 -3.70 17.09 43.61
C ASN A 516 -4.38 15.71 43.75
N TYR A 517 -4.09 14.76 42.85
CA TYR A 517 -4.81 13.51 42.81
C TYR A 517 -3.86 12.28 42.90
N THR A 518 -4.03 11.51 43.95
CA THR A 518 -3.28 10.26 44.21
C THR A 518 -4.11 9.01 43.91
N SER A 519 -5.41 9.17 43.68
CA SER A 519 -6.36 8.09 43.37
C SER A 519 -6.96 8.29 41.99
N THR A 520 -7.30 7.17 41.34
CA THR A 520 -8.06 7.18 40.10
C THR A 520 -9.51 7.61 40.33
N ILE A 521 -10.12 8.22 39.31
CA ILE A 521 -11.55 8.55 39.32
C ILE A 521 -12.38 7.27 39.41
N ASP A 522 -13.30 7.22 40.38
CA ASP A 522 -14.37 6.20 40.37
C ASP A 522 -15.48 6.67 39.41
N TRP A 523 -15.37 6.22 38.17
CA TRP A 523 -16.29 6.61 37.11
C TRP A 523 -17.73 6.14 37.37
N ASP A 524 -17.90 4.96 37.98
CA ASP A 524 -19.24 4.46 38.27
C ASP A 524 -19.93 5.32 39.36
N ALA A 525 -19.19 5.71 40.40
CA ALA A 525 -19.70 6.61 41.42
C ALA A 525 -20.03 7.99 40.84
N TYR A 526 -19.14 8.56 40.02
CA TYR A 526 -19.35 9.86 39.36
C TYR A 526 -20.58 9.84 38.45
N MET A 527 -20.73 8.80 37.61
CA MET A 527 -21.88 8.66 36.71
C MET A 527 -23.20 8.45 37.42
N ASN A 528 -23.15 7.92 38.67
CA ASN A 528 -24.30 7.78 39.56
C ASN A 528 -24.58 9.04 40.41
N GLY A 529 -23.85 10.12 40.17
CA GLY A 529 -24.10 11.45 40.78
C GLY A 529 -23.20 11.81 41.96
N ASP A 530 -22.12 11.08 42.21
CA ASP A 530 -21.11 11.49 43.19
C ASP A 530 -20.21 12.58 42.63
N LEU A 531 -20.55 13.81 42.98
CA LEU A 531 -19.84 15.03 42.56
C LEU A 531 -18.50 15.23 43.29
N SER A 532 -18.08 14.35 44.19
CA SER A 532 -16.78 14.46 44.87
C SER A 532 -15.60 14.40 43.91
N TYR A 533 -15.79 13.77 42.74
CA TYR A 533 -14.80 13.70 41.66
C TYR A 533 -14.88 14.84 40.63
N GLN A 534 -15.83 15.80 40.75
CA GLN A 534 -16.09 16.79 39.69
C GLN A 534 -14.84 17.51 39.24
N GLN A 535 -14.05 18.06 40.18
CA GLN A 535 -12.84 18.79 39.81
C GLN A 535 -11.79 17.90 39.17
N GLN A 536 -11.60 16.68 39.66
CA GLN A 536 -10.67 15.72 39.09
C GLN A 536 -11.11 15.31 37.64
N VAL A 537 -12.41 15.19 37.42
CA VAL A 537 -12.98 14.93 36.10
C VAL A 537 -12.76 16.09 35.13
N ASP A 538 -12.97 17.33 35.60
CA ASP A 538 -12.74 18.53 34.80
C ASP A 538 -11.27 18.61 34.38
N ASP A 539 -10.34 18.45 35.33
CA ASP A 539 -8.89 18.49 35.09
C ASP A 539 -8.44 17.33 34.15
N TYR A 540 -9.07 16.14 34.29
CA TYR A 540 -8.84 14.99 33.40
C TYR A 540 -9.19 15.29 31.94
N PHE A 541 -10.34 15.91 31.70
CA PHE A 541 -10.74 16.28 30.33
C PHE A 541 -9.95 17.46 29.79
N GLU A 542 -9.47 18.37 30.62
CA GLU A 542 -8.57 19.43 30.19
C GLU A 542 -7.24 18.89 29.70
N LEU A 543 -6.64 17.94 30.43
CA LEU A 543 -5.42 17.24 29.99
C LEU A 543 -5.63 16.47 28.67
N SER A 544 -6.75 15.78 28.55
CA SER A 544 -7.11 15.08 27.30
C SER A 544 -7.20 16.06 26.12
N LEU A 545 -7.82 17.22 26.34
CA LEU A 545 -7.99 18.24 25.30
C LEU A 545 -6.65 18.84 24.85
N PHE A 546 -5.74 19.14 25.79
CA PHE A 546 -4.39 19.60 25.44
C PHE A 546 -3.64 18.56 24.60
N LYS A 547 -3.69 17.28 24.99
CA LYS A 547 -3.01 16.22 24.27
C LYS A 547 -3.62 15.99 22.88
N ASP A 548 -4.94 16.03 22.76
CA ASP A 548 -5.64 15.96 21.47
C ASP A 548 -5.19 17.10 20.54
N THR A 549 -5.09 18.31 21.08
CA THR A 549 -4.65 19.48 20.31
C THR A 549 -3.20 19.33 19.85
N MET A 550 -2.29 18.94 20.73
CA MET A 550 -0.89 18.71 20.38
C MET A 550 -0.75 17.62 19.30
N THR A 551 -1.46 16.51 19.44
CA THR A 551 -1.45 15.43 18.45
C THR A 551 -1.94 15.92 17.08
N LEU A 552 -3.03 16.69 17.04
CA LEU A 552 -3.57 17.27 15.81
C LEU A 552 -2.56 18.22 15.14
N LEU A 553 -1.88 19.07 15.91
CA LEU A 553 -0.86 19.98 15.41
C LEU A 553 0.35 19.22 14.84
N CYS A 554 0.77 18.13 15.50
CA CYS A 554 1.80 17.24 14.97
C CYS A 554 1.37 16.59 13.64
N GLN A 555 0.14 16.06 13.55
CA GLN A 555 -0.40 15.47 12.32
C GLN A 555 -0.40 16.50 11.18
N TYR A 556 -0.86 17.72 11.40
CA TYR A 556 -0.84 18.77 10.39
C TYR A 556 0.57 19.10 9.92
N SER A 557 1.53 19.28 10.85
CA SER A 557 2.92 19.54 10.48
C SER A 557 3.56 18.42 9.70
N ILE A 558 3.37 17.18 10.13
CA ILE A 558 3.89 15.99 9.45
C ILE A 558 3.29 15.89 8.03
N GLN A 559 1.97 16.07 7.89
CA GLN A 559 1.32 16.01 6.57
C GLN A 559 1.77 17.13 5.62
N ILE A 560 1.98 18.36 6.14
CA ILE A 560 2.53 19.46 5.34
C ILE A 560 3.93 19.10 4.85
N LEU A 561 4.82 18.68 5.76
CA LEU A 561 6.20 18.34 5.44
C LEU A 561 6.29 17.19 4.42
N LEU A 562 5.49 16.15 4.60
CA LEU A 562 5.47 15.01 3.67
C LEU A 562 4.92 15.39 2.28
N SER A 563 4.06 16.43 2.18
CA SER A 563 3.49 16.90 0.93
C SER A 563 4.42 17.85 0.15
N GLU A 564 5.50 18.34 0.76
CA GLU A 564 6.48 19.21 0.11
C GLU A 564 7.30 18.43 -0.93
N ASP A 565 7.72 19.11 -2.00
CA ASP A 565 8.59 18.50 -3.02
C ASP A 565 9.96 18.12 -2.47
N GLU A 566 10.40 18.78 -1.39
CA GLU A 566 11.59 18.45 -0.62
C GLU A 566 11.23 18.25 0.86
N LEU A 567 11.48 17.06 1.41
CA LEU A 567 11.23 16.77 2.82
C LEU A 567 12.32 17.38 3.71
N ASN A 568 11.98 18.37 4.51
CA ASN A 568 12.85 18.91 5.57
C ASN A 568 12.98 17.89 6.73
N LYS A 569 14.00 17.02 6.67
CA LYS A 569 14.21 15.96 7.68
C LYS A 569 14.42 16.47 9.09
N SER A 570 15.09 17.59 9.28
CA SER A 570 15.31 18.16 10.62
C SER A 570 13.99 18.57 11.27
N GLU A 571 13.13 19.25 10.53
CA GLU A 571 11.80 19.66 10.99
C GLU A 571 10.88 18.43 11.15
N PHE A 572 10.97 17.47 10.24
CA PHE A 572 10.20 16.23 10.30
C PHE A 572 10.53 15.44 11.57
N LYS A 573 11.82 15.21 11.89
CA LYS A 573 12.24 14.56 13.14
C LYS A 573 11.75 15.30 14.39
N LEU A 574 11.76 16.64 14.37
CA LEU A 574 11.21 17.42 15.48
C LEU A 574 9.74 17.12 15.71
N TRP A 575 8.93 17.09 14.66
CA TRP A 575 7.50 16.82 14.79
C TRP A 575 7.20 15.37 15.13
N LEU A 576 7.99 14.40 14.65
CA LEU A 576 7.89 13.00 15.07
C LEU A 576 8.14 12.83 16.57
N SER A 577 9.17 13.47 17.11
CA SER A 577 9.47 13.42 18.54
C SER A 577 8.39 14.08 19.42
N ARG A 578 7.72 15.10 18.91
CA ARG A 578 6.59 15.79 19.58
C ARG A 578 5.30 14.99 19.55
N PHE A 579 5.16 14.10 18.58
CA PHE A 579 3.96 13.25 18.45
C PHE A 579 3.81 12.26 19.60
N ASP A 580 4.93 11.80 20.15
CA ASP A 580 4.99 10.96 21.35
C ASP A 580 4.24 9.60 21.19
N ALA A 581 4.54 8.88 20.10
CA ALA A 581 3.88 7.64 19.73
C ALA A 581 4.87 6.56 19.28
N PRO A 582 4.65 5.27 19.61
CA PRO A 582 5.59 4.20 19.26
C PRO A 582 5.90 4.13 17.77
N ASN A 583 4.87 4.21 16.91
CA ASN A 583 5.06 4.16 15.46
C ASN A 583 5.84 5.37 14.93
N MET A 584 5.68 6.52 15.57
CA MET A 584 6.43 7.73 15.20
C MET A 584 7.88 7.68 15.73
N ASP A 585 8.11 7.02 16.88
CA ASP A 585 9.47 6.78 17.38
C ASP A 585 10.22 5.77 16.49
N PHE A 586 9.56 4.75 15.94
CA PHE A 586 10.15 3.87 14.90
C PHE A 586 10.55 4.68 13.67
N LEU A 587 9.67 5.52 13.16
CA LEU A 587 9.94 6.38 12.01
C LEU A 587 11.05 7.40 12.30
N LEU A 588 11.12 7.92 13.54
CA LEU A 588 12.22 8.78 13.98
C LEU A 588 13.56 8.04 13.97
N ALA A 589 13.60 6.78 14.40
CA ALA A 589 14.80 5.95 14.35
C ALA A 589 15.27 5.71 12.90
N GLU A 590 14.36 5.49 11.97
CA GLU A 590 14.65 5.38 10.53
C GLU A 590 15.24 6.67 9.96
N CYS A 591 14.70 7.83 10.35
CA CYS A 591 15.26 9.11 9.93
C CYS A 591 16.73 9.28 10.38
N TYR A 592 17.10 8.77 11.55
CA TYR A 592 18.48 8.77 12.00
C TYR A 592 19.34 7.76 11.24
N LEU A 593 18.80 6.59 10.91
CA LEU A 593 19.50 5.63 10.05
C LEU A 593 19.83 6.24 8.69
N ASP A 594 18.88 6.90 8.06
CA ASP A 594 19.07 7.59 6.77
C ASP A 594 20.16 8.65 6.77
N GLU A 595 20.48 9.20 7.96
CA GLU A 595 21.57 10.16 8.16
C GLU A 595 22.89 9.51 8.61
N ASP A 596 23.03 8.18 8.52
CA ASP A 596 24.14 7.39 9.04
C ASP A 596 24.41 7.60 10.55
N SER A 597 23.39 8.09 11.28
CA SER A 597 23.46 8.43 12.71
C SER A 597 23.05 7.22 13.58
N ILE A 598 23.83 6.14 13.50
CA ILE A 598 23.52 4.85 14.15
C ILE A 598 23.44 4.96 15.68
N ILE A 599 24.19 5.88 16.29
CA ILE A 599 24.17 6.09 17.75
C ILE A 599 22.84 6.67 18.16
N GLU A 600 22.37 7.70 17.47
CA GLU A 600 21.10 8.36 17.72
C GLU A 600 19.93 7.39 17.47
N MET A 601 19.97 6.63 16.38
CA MET A 601 19.00 5.56 16.11
C MET A 601 18.90 4.58 17.30
N ASN A 602 20.03 4.09 17.80
CA ASN A 602 20.03 3.18 18.95
C ASN A 602 19.52 3.84 20.23
N ASN A 603 19.80 5.12 20.47
CA ASN A 603 19.31 5.86 21.63
C ASN A 603 17.77 5.96 21.59
N ILE A 604 17.15 6.11 20.42
CA ILE A 604 15.68 6.07 20.29
C ILE A 604 15.15 4.72 20.78
N PHE A 605 15.70 3.59 20.30
CA PHE A 605 15.27 2.26 20.73
C PHE A 605 15.45 2.03 22.24
N ASP A 606 16.56 2.48 22.81
CA ASP A 606 16.81 2.35 24.25
C ASP A 606 15.81 3.17 25.06
N THR A 607 15.42 4.35 24.56
CA THR A 607 14.33 5.17 25.13
C THR A 607 12.97 4.47 25.01
N MET A 608 12.65 3.91 23.85
CA MET A 608 11.42 3.17 23.62
C MET A 608 11.27 1.97 24.56
N LEU A 609 12.36 1.22 24.81
CA LEU A 609 12.35 0.08 25.74
C LEU A 609 12.03 0.48 27.18
N VAL A 610 12.35 1.71 27.60
CA VAL A 610 11.99 2.25 28.90
C VAL A 610 10.55 2.79 28.89
N LYS A 611 10.18 3.50 27.83
CA LYS A 611 8.89 4.21 27.71
C LYS A 611 7.71 3.26 27.47
N TYR A 612 7.92 2.17 26.70
CA TYR A 612 6.86 1.26 26.25
C TYR A 612 6.97 -0.16 26.81
N THR A 613 7.58 -0.36 27.98
CA THR A 613 7.87 -1.67 28.58
C THR A 613 6.67 -2.60 28.71
N SER A 614 5.47 -2.05 28.92
CA SER A 614 4.24 -2.84 29.03
C SER A 614 3.65 -3.30 27.70
N TYR A 615 4.16 -2.78 26.57
CA TYR A 615 3.53 -2.98 25.25
C TYR A 615 4.39 -3.73 24.24
N TYR A 616 5.71 -3.48 24.13
CA TYR A 616 6.46 -3.79 22.92
C TYR A 616 7.88 -4.39 23.04
N PRO A 617 8.38 -4.98 24.13
CA PRO A 617 9.82 -5.23 24.25
C PRO A 617 10.40 -6.11 23.12
N ASN A 618 9.72 -7.17 22.71
CA ASN A 618 10.20 -8.04 21.62
C ASN A 618 10.08 -7.35 20.25
N GLU A 619 9.04 -6.59 20.03
CA GLU A 619 8.79 -5.87 18.80
C GLU A 619 9.81 -4.76 18.56
N ILE A 620 10.12 -3.97 19.60
CA ILE A 620 11.16 -2.96 19.57
C ILE A 620 12.51 -3.58 19.20
N LEU A 621 12.86 -4.73 19.81
CA LEU A 621 14.10 -5.44 19.54
C LEU A 621 14.15 -6.02 18.12
N ASN A 622 13.05 -6.56 17.62
CA ASN A 622 12.95 -7.07 16.26
C ASN A 622 13.09 -5.94 15.23
N TYR A 623 12.43 -4.82 15.46
CA TYR A 623 12.55 -3.65 14.59
C TYR A 623 13.97 -3.08 14.59
N LYS A 624 14.58 -2.93 15.77
CA LYS A 624 15.99 -2.56 15.93
C LYS A 624 16.91 -3.49 15.14
N THR A 625 16.62 -4.80 15.13
CA THR A 625 17.41 -5.79 14.39
C THR A 625 17.32 -5.56 12.89
N CYS A 626 16.13 -5.30 12.37
CA CYS A 626 15.92 -4.98 10.95
C CYS A 626 16.71 -3.73 10.54
N LEU A 627 16.62 -2.64 11.30
CA LEU A 627 17.36 -1.41 11.00
C LEU A 627 18.87 -1.58 11.12
N ASN A 628 19.35 -2.40 12.05
CA ASN A 628 20.79 -2.68 12.14
C ASN A 628 21.31 -3.46 10.92
N TYR A 629 20.52 -4.36 10.32
CA TYR A 629 20.90 -4.98 9.05
C TYR A 629 20.96 -3.95 7.93
N LEU A 630 19.97 -3.06 7.83
CA LEU A 630 19.97 -1.97 6.83
C LEU A 630 21.19 -1.05 7.02
N ALA A 631 21.55 -0.72 8.28
CA ALA A 631 22.75 0.06 8.62
C ALA A 631 24.06 -0.62 8.16
N ILE A 632 24.17 -1.93 8.37
CA ILE A 632 25.35 -2.70 7.95
C ILE A 632 25.47 -2.75 6.43
N TRP A 633 24.35 -2.91 5.76
CA TRP A 633 24.31 -3.01 4.30
C TRP A 633 24.51 -1.67 3.63
N ASN A 634 24.04 -0.59 4.23
CA ASN A 634 24.19 0.80 3.76
C ASN A 634 23.97 0.92 2.24
N PHE A 635 22.80 0.53 1.78
CA PHE A 635 22.44 0.49 0.37
C PHE A 635 22.54 1.85 -0.33
N ASP A 636 22.37 2.93 0.42
CA ASP A 636 22.43 4.29 -0.12
C ASP A 636 23.85 4.67 -0.60
N ASN A 637 24.87 4.13 0.06
CA ASN A 637 26.27 4.45 -0.19
C ASN A 637 27.03 3.33 -0.91
N ASN A 638 26.45 2.13 -1.00
CA ASN A 638 27.09 0.97 -1.60
C ASN A 638 26.34 0.50 -2.85
N ASP A 639 27.01 0.49 -3.99
CA ASP A 639 26.47 -0.13 -5.21
C ASP A 639 26.43 -1.65 -5.12
N THR A 640 27.13 -2.24 -4.14
CA THR A 640 27.26 -3.70 -3.96
C THR A 640 27.13 -4.04 -2.48
N VAL A 641 26.18 -4.89 -2.13
CA VAL A 641 25.89 -5.30 -0.76
C VAL A 641 26.00 -6.82 -0.63
N PHE A 642 26.67 -7.29 0.43
CA PHE A 642 26.81 -8.71 0.76
C PHE A 642 25.84 -9.09 1.87
N ILE A 643 24.92 -9.99 1.57
CA ILE A 643 23.89 -10.47 2.50
C ILE A 643 24.22 -11.91 2.87
N THR A 644 24.31 -12.19 4.16
CA THR A 644 24.65 -13.52 4.69
C THR A 644 23.40 -14.36 4.91
N ASP A 645 23.51 -15.71 4.80
CA ASP A 645 22.41 -16.63 5.11
C ASP A 645 21.85 -16.41 6.52
N ALA A 646 22.71 -16.12 7.51
CA ALA A 646 22.27 -15.84 8.88
C ALA A 646 21.38 -14.58 8.98
N ALA A 647 21.65 -13.56 8.18
CA ALA A 647 20.81 -12.36 8.12
C ALA A 647 19.46 -12.68 7.46
N LEU A 648 19.46 -13.44 6.36
CA LEU A 648 18.23 -13.89 5.69
C LEU A 648 17.36 -14.77 6.61
N ASP A 649 17.98 -15.71 7.34
CA ASP A 649 17.26 -16.56 8.31
C ASP A 649 16.64 -15.72 9.43
N SER A 650 17.39 -14.74 9.97
CA SER A 650 16.90 -13.83 11.01
C SER A 650 15.72 -12.99 10.52
N LEU A 651 15.82 -12.38 9.34
CA LEU A 651 14.73 -11.62 8.74
C LEU A 651 13.51 -12.49 8.43
N THR A 652 13.72 -13.72 7.92
CA THR A 652 12.64 -14.67 7.65
C THR A 652 11.91 -15.05 8.95
N GLN A 653 12.65 -15.24 10.04
CA GLN A 653 12.05 -15.50 11.35
C GLN A 653 11.19 -14.32 11.82
N ILE A 654 11.70 -13.08 11.73
CA ILE A 654 10.93 -11.86 12.08
C ILE A 654 9.72 -11.72 11.17
N ALA A 655 9.88 -11.91 9.86
CA ALA A 655 8.83 -11.80 8.86
C ALA A 655 7.67 -12.80 9.04
N SER A 656 7.94 -13.93 9.73
CA SER A 656 6.88 -14.91 10.06
C SER A 656 5.90 -14.42 11.14
N GLY A 657 6.21 -13.32 11.80
CA GLY A 657 5.35 -12.68 12.80
C GLY A 657 4.19 -11.89 12.17
N THR A 658 3.37 -11.31 13.04
CA THR A 658 2.22 -10.46 12.65
C THR A 658 2.35 -9.03 13.13
N GLU A 659 3.45 -8.68 13.79
CA GLU A 659 3.70 -7.38 14.42
C GLU A 659 4.36 -6.39 13.42
N ILE A 660 4.55 -5.13 13.80
CA ILE A 660 5.09 -4.07 12.93
C ILE A 660 6.48 -4.44 12.35
N ALA A 661 7.36 -5.04 13.16
CA ALA A 661 8.68 -5.49 12.72
C ALA A 661 8.61 -6.56 11.62
N ALA A 662 7.53 -7.36 11.60
CA ALA A 662 7.34 -8.38 10.58
C ALA A 662 7.07 -7.76 9.21
N PHE A 663 6.33 -6.65 9.14
CA PHE A 663 6.11 -5.93 7.89
C PHE A 663 7.40 -5.33 7.36
N LEU A 664 8.22 -4.72 8.23
CA LEU A 664 9.54 -4.21 7.84
C LEU A 664 10.46 -5.33 7.34
N ALA A 665 10.51 -6.47 8.04
CA ALA A 665 11.31 -7.61 7.62
C ALA A 665 10.85 -8.19 6.27
N LYS A 666 9.53 -8.28 6.03
CA LYS A 666 8.95 -8.68 4.73
C LYS A 666 9.36 -7.71 3.63
N SER A 667 9.22 -6.40 3.88
CA SER A 667 9.63 -5.35 2.96
C SER A 667 11.12 -5.46 2.59
N ILE A 668 11.98 -5.69 3.57
CA ILE A 668 13.43 -5.88 3.36
C ILE A 668 13.70 -7.17 2.56
N LEU A 669 13.07 -8.29 2.92
CA LEU A 669 13.25 -9.57 2.20
C LEU A 669 12.84 -9.45 0.74
N GLU A 670 11.69 -8.87 0.47
CA GLU A 670 11.23 -8.59 -0.89
C GLU A 670 12.22 -7.70 -1.64
N TRP A 671 12.74 -6.68 -0.97
CA TRP A 671 13.74 -5.82 -1.56
C TRP A 671 15.01 -6.59 -1.95
N ILE A 672 15.43 -7.58 -1.15
CA ILE A 672 16.61 -8.42 -1.39
C ILE A 672 16.32 -9.49 -2.46
N THR A 673 15.21 -10.22 -2.34
CA THR A 673 14.93 -11.40 -3.17
C THR A 673 14.21 -11.06 -4.47
N GLY A 674 13.49 -9.93 -4.50
CA GLY A 674 12.58 -9.57 -5.60
C GLY A 674 11.25 -10.34 -5.57
N ASP A 675 11.09 -11.27 -4.63
CA ASP A 675 9.83 -12.00 -4.45
C ASP A 675 8.91 -11.21 -3.53
N MET A 676 7.69 -10.91 -3.95
CA MET A 676 6.68 -10.36 -3.04
C MET A 676 6.43 -11.33 -1.89
N PRO A 677 6.37 -10.87 -0.64
CA PRO A 677 5.86 -11.73 0.41
C PRO A 677 4.43 -12.07 0.04
N VAL A 678 4.21 -13.33 -0.34
CA VAL A 678 2.86 -13.86 -0.56
C VAL A 678 2.06 -13.47 0.68
N SER A 679 1.04 -12.64 0.53
CA SER A 679 0.08 -12.45 1.59
C SER A 679 -0.36 -13.86 1.94
N ASN A 680 -0.18 -14.30 3.18
CA ASN A 680 -0.77 -15.56 3.61
C ASN A 680 -2.27 -15.37 3.48
N GLY A 681 -2.78 -15.59 2.28
CA GLY A 681 -4.17 -15.51 1.94
C GLY A 681 -4.94 -16.42 2.86
N GLY A 682 -5.86 -15.84 3.57
CA GLY A 682 -6.65 -16.53 4.56
C GLY A 682 -6.86 -15.66 5.79
N TRP A 683 -7.11 -14.37 5.61
CA TRP A 683 -7.81 -13.61 6.61
C TRP A 683 -9.25 -14.16 6.65
N THR A 684 -9.46 -15.19 7.44
CA THR A 684 -10.80 -15.45 7.93
C THR A 684 -11.11 -14.32 8.88
N CYS A 685 -12.08 -13.47 8.55
CA CYS A 685 -12.70 -12.58 9.52
C CYS A 685 -12.90 -13.42 10.79
N PRO A 686 -12.33 -13.05 11.95
CA PRO A 686 -12.64 -13.74 13.19
C PRO A 686 -14.08 -13.41 13.55
N VAL A 687 -15.01 -14.11 12.90
CA VAL A 687 -16.41 -14.13 13.28
C VAL A 687 -16.46 -15.00 14.52
N GLU A 688 -16.44 -14.39 15.71
CA GLU A 688 -17.12 -14.99 16.82
C GLU A 688 -18.60 -14.95 16.44
N SER A 689 -19.03 -15.97 15.69
CA SER A 689 -20.43 -16.11 15.27
C SER A 689 -21.33 -16.09 16.48
N PRO A 690 -22.35 -15.25 16.54
CA PRO A 690 -23.52 -15.60 17.34
C PRO A 690 -24.01 -16.92 16.74
N ALA A 691 -24.08 -17.96 17.55
CA ALA A 691 -24.56 -19.27 17.14
C ALA A 691 -25.93 -19.10 16.47
N ASN A 692 -25.99 -19.24 15.13
CA ASN A 692 -27.16 -19.37 14.28
C ASN A 692 -27.29 -18.40 13.09
N ALA A 693 -26.21 -18.05 12.38
CA ALA A 693 -26.36 -17.54 11.03
C ALA A 693 -25.92 -18.60 10.00
N PRO A 694 -26.67 -18.91 8.94
CA PRO A 694 -26.24 -19.85 7.92
C PRO A 694 -25.15 -19.21 7.07
N LEU A 695 -23.91 -19.64 7.30
CA LEU A 695 -22.76 -19.28 6.49
C LEU A 695 -22.84 -20.03 5.14
N ASN A 696 -23.10 -19.30 4.08
CA ASN A 696 -22.79 -19.75 2.72
C ASN A 696 -21.31 -19.41 2.43
N ILE A 697 -20.41 -20.21 2.98
CA ILE A 697 -18.99 -20.11 2.64
C ILE A 697 -18.79 -20.85 1.32
N LYS A 698 -18.59 -20.12 0.23
CA LYS A 698 -17.94 -20.66 -0.95
C LYS A 698 -16.47 -20.87 -0.60
N ASN A 699 -16.01 -22.10 -0.77
CA ASN A 699 -14.69 -22.59 -0.39
C ASN A 699 -13.57 -21.71 -0.95
N ILE A 700 -12.92 -20.92 -0.10
CA ILE A 700 -11.57 -20.41 -0.36
C ILE A 700 -10.65 -21.62 -0.39
N VAL A 701 -9.89 -21.78 -1.47
CA VAL A 701 -9.02 -22.92 -1.69
C VAL A 701 -7.88 -22.87 -0.67
N ASP A 702 -7.98 -23.73 0.33
CA ASP A 702 -6.95 -23.91 1.36
C ASP A 702 -5.64 -24.38 0.70
N ASP A 703 -4.61 -23.52 0.75
CA ASP A 703 -3.25 -23.83 0.23
C ASP A 703 -2.63 -25.07 0.89
N SER A 704 -3.17 -25.52 2.03
CA SER A 704 -2.83 -26.78 2.67
C SER A 704 -3.28 -28.02 1.88
N LYS A 705 -4.09 -27.86 0.83
CA LYS A 705 -4.62 -29.01 0.05
C LYS A 705 -3.55 -29.76 -0.75
N ILE A 706 -2.45 -29.11 -1.15
CA ILE A 706 -1.38 -29.74 -1.94
C ILE A 706 -0.04 -29.61 -1.26
N ILE A 707 0.61 -30.74 -1.05
CA ILE A 707 1.95 -30.83 -0.48
C ILE A 707 2.92 -31.30 -1.56
N ILE A 708 4.05 -30.59 -1.67
CA ILE A 708 5.19 -30.94 -2.55
C ILE A 708 6.37 -31.34 -1.69
N SER A 709 6.94 -32.53 -1.96
CA SER A 709 8.15 -32.97 -1.25
C SER A 709 8.99 -33.96 -2.05
N PRO A 710 10.33 -33.86 -2.04
CA PRO A 710 11.12 -32.78 -1.47
C PRO A 710 11.05 -31.50 -2.32
N ASN A 711 11.14 -30.33 -1.67
CA ASN A 711 11.36 -29.05 -2.31
C ASN A 711 12.36 -28.29 -1.42
N PRO A 712 13.58 -27.99 -1.90
CA PRO A 712 14.13 -28.23 -3.22
C PRO A 712 14.31 -29.73 -3.59
N THR A 713 14.33 -30.02 -4.90
CA THR A 713 14.54 -31.36 -5.45
C THR A 713 15.71 -31.43 -6.41
N THR A 714 16.34 -32.62 -6.53
CA THR A 714 17.37 -32.91 -7.56
C THR A 714 16.80 -33.62 -8.78
N ASP A 715 15.92 -34.60 -8.59
CA ASP A 715 15.47 -35.44 -9.70
C ASP A 715 13.95 -35.60 -9.73
N LYS A 716 13.31 -35.77 -8.58
CA LYS A 716 11.88 -36.11 -8.49
C LYS A 716 11.24 -35.49 -7.26
N PHE A 717 10.00 -35.12 -7.40
CA PHE A 717 9.17 -34.68 -6.26
C PHE A 717 7.80 -35.37 -6.30
N ASN A 718 7.19 -35.45 -5.14
CA ASN A 718 5.84 -35.96 -4.97
C ASN A 718 4.87 -34.80 -4.75
N LEU A 719 3.79 -34.83 -5.51
CA LEU A 719 2.59 -34.03 -5.26
C LEU A 719 1.55 -34.91 -4.59
N HIS A 720 0.96 -34.47 -3.50
CA HIS A 720 -0.19 -35.14 -2.90
C HIS A 720 -1.17 -34.15 -2.31
N THR A 721 -2.46 -34.51 -2.33
CA THR A 721 -3.54 -33.72 -1.78
C THR A 721 -3.81 -34.11 -0.34
N ASN A 722 -4.15 -33.14 0.50
CA ASN A 722 -4.72 -33.36 1.82
C ASN A 722 -6.26 -33.42 1.69
N GLY A 723 -6.87 -34.58 1.94
CA GLY A 723 -8.31 -34.78 1.90
C GLY A 723 -8.84 -35.60 0.74
N ASN A 724 -10.14 -35.49 0.42
CA ASN A 724 -10.84 -36.29 -0.59
C ASN A 724 -10.81 -35.70 -2.02
N THR A 725 -9.95 -34.72 -2.28
CA THR A 725 -9.81 -34.09 -3.60
C THR A 725 -8.73 -34.78 -4.41
N SER A 726 -8.90 -34.86 -5.74
CA SER A 726 -7.90 -35.40 -6.68
C SER A 726 -7.45 -34.32 -7.67
N ILE A 727 -6.19 -34.39 -8.08
CA ILE A 727 -5.64 -33.52 -9.12
C ILE A 727 -6.05 -34.10 -10.48
N THR A 728 -6.68 -33.28 -11.33
CA THR A 728 -7.11 -33.68 -12.68
C THR A 728 -6.10 -33.29 -13.75
N ARG A 729 -5.35 -32.22 -13.54
CA ARG A 729 -4.33 -31.74 -14.46
C ARG A 729 -3.19 -31.08 -13.74
N ILE A 730 -1.96 -31.27 -14.24
CA ILE A 730 -0.75 -30.58 -13.75
C ILE A 730 -0.12 -29.84 -14.94
N LEU A 731 0.19 -28.56 -14.71
CA LEU A 731 0.97 -27.75 -15.63
C LEU A 731 2.25 -27.33 -14.91
N ILE A 732 3.41 -27.39 -15.56
CA ILE A 732 4.68 -26.92 -15.03
C ILE A 732 5.26 -25.90 -16.01
N PHE A 733 5.66 -24.75 -15.48
CA PHE A 733 6.24 -23.66 -16.23
C PHE A 733 7.64 -23.34 -15.71
N ASP A 734 8.55 -22.94 -16.58
CA ASP A 734 9.85 -22.41 -16.18
C ASP A 734 9.73 -20.96 -15.66
N MET A 735 10.86 -20.39 -15.25
CA MET A 735 10.92 -19.02 -14.72
C MET A 735 10.55 -17.94 -15.76
N TYR A 736 10.46 -18.29 -17.03
CA TYR A 736 10.07 -17.40 -18.14
C TYR A 736 8.61 -17.62 -18.57
N GLY A 737 7.83 -18.41 -17.79
CA GLY A 737 6.43 -18.70 -18.10
C GLY A 737 6.22 -19.74 -19.22
N LYS A 738 7.29 -20.32 -19.79
CA LYS A 738 7.16 -21.33 -20.81
C LYS A 738 6.67 -22.64 -20.19
N GLN A 739 5.58 -23.18 -20.73
CA GLN A 739 5.04 -24.47 -20.29
C GLN A 739 5.99 -25.62 -20.68
N ILE A 740 6.51 -26.31 -19.66
CA ILE A 740 7.42 -27.47 -19.83
C ILE A 740 6.66 -28.78 -19.75
N LEU A 741 5.62 -28.85 -18.92
CA LEU A 741 4.81 -30.04 -18.74
C LEU A 741 3.33 -29.71 -18.73
N SER A 742 2.51 -30.47 -19.47
CA SER A 742 1.07 -30.56 -19.27
C SER A 742 0.68 -32.02 -19.16
N LYS A 743 0.07 -32.41 -18.04
CA LYS A 743 -0.27 -33.81 -17.80
C LYS A 743 -1.64 -33.95 -17.18
N GLU A 744 -2.55 -34.63 -17.89
CA GLU A 744 -3.84 -35.00 -17.34
C GLU A 744 -3.67 -36.24 -16.44
N ILE A 745 -4.29 -36.18 -15.25
CA ILE A 745 -4.22 -37.22 -14.23
C ILE A 745 -5.56 -37.27 -13.49
N ASN A 746 -5.73 -38.26 -12.64
CA ASN A 746 -6.87 -38.30 -11.71
C ASN A 746 -6.43 -39.05 -10.46
N TYR A 747 -5.49 -38.44 -9.75
CA TYR A 747 -4.88 -39.07 -8.58
C TYR A 747 -4.74 -38.03 -7.45
N ASN A 748 -4.78 -38.54 -6.21
CA ASN A 748 -4.50 -37.73 -5.02
C ASN A 748 -3.00 -37.73 -4.64
N LYS A 749 -2.16 -38.49 -5.36
CA LYS A 749 -0.71 -38.50 -5.19
C LYS A 749 -0.03 -38.87 -6.51
N ILE A 750 0.98 -38.11 -6.91
CA ILE A 750 1.77 -38.34 -8.11
C ILE A 750 3.24 -38.00 -7.86
N ASN A 751 4.12 -38.75 -8.51
CA ASN A 751 5.56 -38.49 -8.59
C ASN A 751 5.88 -37.85 -9.95
N ILE A 752 6.55 -36.70 -9.93
CA ILE A 752 6.98 -35.94 -11.11
C ILE A 752 8.52 -36.06 -11.21
N ASP A 753 8.99 -36.50 -12.38
CA ASP A 753 10.41 -36.55 -12.71
C ASP A 753 10.83 -35.26 -13.40
N VAL A 754 11.79 -34.56 -12.81
CA VAL A 754 12.39 -33.31 -13.28
C VAL A 754 13.90 -33.45 -13.51
N SER A 755 14.41 -34.66 -13.60
CA SER A 755 15.85 -34.94 -13.76
C SER A 755 16.45 -34.30 -15.02
N GLU A 756 15.65 -34.15 -16.09
CA GLU A 756 16.06 -33.50 -17.34
C GLU A 756 15.87 -31.96 -17.34
N TYR A 757 15.29 -31.40 -16.29
CA TYR A 757 15.09 -29.96 -16.22
C TYR A 757 16.39 -29.28 -15.75
N SER A 758 16.62 -28.07 -16.25
CA SER A 758 17.74 -27.22 -15.78
C SER A 758 17.55 -26.84 -14.31
N ASN A 759 18.65 -26.58 -13.61
CA ASN A 759 18.57 -26.04 -12.26
C ASN A 759 17.88 -24.66 -12.30
N GLY A 760 16.90 -24.45 -11.43
CA GLY A 760 16.10 -23.22 -11.44
C GLY A 760 14.79 -23.36 -10.67
N VAL A 761 13.99 -22.32 -10.77
CA VAL A 761 12.67 -22.25 -10.17
C VAL A 761 11.61 -22.56 -11.21
N TYR A 762 10.62 -23.37 -10.83
CA TYR A 762 9.49 -23.75 -11.66
C TYR A 762 8.19 -23.49 -10.94
N SER A 763 7.19 -23.01 -11.66
CA SER A 763 5.83 -22.86 -11.17
C SER A 763 4.99 -24.08 -11.54
N ILE A 764 4.18 -24.58 -10.62
CA ILE A 764 3.31 -25.73 -10.83
C ILE A 764 1.88 -25.29 -10.59
N ASN A 765 1.03 -25.47 -11.59
CA ASN A 765 -0.41 -25.31 -11.44
C ASN A 765 -1.08 -26.68 -11.39
N CYS A 766 -1.80 -26.97 -10.32
CA CYS A 766 -2.57 -28.19 -10.12
C CYS A 766 -4.05 -27.88 -10.22
N ILE A 767 -4.73 -28.37 -11.24
CA ILE A 767 -6.17 -28.27 -11.41
C ILE A 767 -6.84 -29.45 -10.72
N MET A 768 -7.78 -29.17 -9.83
CA MET A 768 -8.46 -30.14 -8.99
C MET A 768 -9.76 -30.64 -9.63
N ASN A 769 -10.31 -31.75 -9.14
CA ASN A 769 -11.56 -32.33 -9.62
C ASN A 769 -12.81 -31.49 -9.32
N ASP A 770 -12.72 -30.50 -8.44
CA ASP A 770 -13.76 -29.51 -8.14
C ASP A 770 -13.68 -28.25 -9.03
N GLY A 771 -12.73 -28.23 -9.98
CA GLY A 771 -12.47 -27.09 -10.86
C GLY A 771 -11.56 -26.03 -10.28
N SER A 772 -11.15 -26.15 -9.00
CA SER A 772 -10.23 -25.22 -8.38
C SER A 772 -8.79 -25.43 -8.85
N SER A 773 -7.97 -24.37 -8.84
CA SER A 773 -6.54 -24.42 -9.19
C SER A 773 -5.70 -24.08 -7.95
N VAL A 774 -4.58 -24.79 -7.78
CA VAL A 774 -3.60 -24.55 -6.72
C VAL A 774 -2.24 -24.36 -7.35
N PHE A 775 -1.63 -23.21 -7.11
CA PHE A 775 -0.28 -22.91 -7.59
C PHE A 775 0.76 -23.24 -6.52
N LYS A 776 1.87 -23.82 -6.93
CA LYS A 776 3.00 -24.14 -6.06
C LYS A 776 4.32 -23.87 -6.80
N LYS A 777 5.35 -23.55 -6.04
CA LYS A 777 6.70 -23.32 -6.53
C LYS A 777 7.60 -24.50 -6.18
N ILE A 778 8.46 -24.89 -7.09
CA ILE A 778 9.49 -25.92 -6.88
C ILE A 778 10.86 -25.41 -7.29
N ILE A 779 11.87 -25.77 -6.52
CA ILE A 779 13.26 -25.44 -6.80
C ILE A 779 13.97 -26.71 -7.23
N LYS A 780 14.50 -26.74 -8.45
CA LYS A 780 15.38 -27.79 -8.98
C LYS A 780 16.84 -27.40 -8.73
N LYS A 781 17.58 -28.29 -8.03
CA LYS A 781 19.00 -28.12 -7.73
C LYS A 781 19.88 -29.03 -8.58
#